data_9d046bd8810dfd10f529e210aec6d38f
#
_entry.id   9d046bd8810dfd10f529e210aec6d38f
#
_cell.length_a   1.000
_cell.length_b   1.000
_cell.length_c   1.000
_cell.angle_alpha   90.00
_cell.angle_beta   90.00
_cell.angle_gamma   90.00
#
_symmetry.space_group_name_H-M   'P 1'
#
loop_
_entity.id
_entity.type
_entity.pdbx_description
1 polymer ?
#
loop_
_entity_poly.entity_id
_entity_poly.type
_entity_poly.pdbx_seq_one_letter_code
_entity_poly.pdbx_strand_id
1 'polypeptide(L)'
;MFITLSIDHAALAVIAGLLPLIVLPQLPGIRIISILLILGALLWVSGNVYCQWLTLALVSFVWGCWQGDNLLMQIDRLTHREQQVVATINTSHLAWVEGNRVLLDIQQVNGKRVFTAIKVTVTWQKGLNYCAGQQWKFWLRMRGVHSLLNEGGFDSQRWAIANRRPLQGRIIRAELLDATCNARQQTIRIVEQQLEPYRQRQILLALAFGERSQLDPQYWTLLRDTGTAHLMAISGLHIAMAALLGGMLARGVQCLLPVSRIGPLFPLITSWFVAVIYAWLAGANPPAMRAAMALTLWLLLRLFSVSCSAWQIWLWALALILLSDPLAILSDSFWLSCLAVFSLICWFYWVPFAPCFRTGWQGLVIRGLHLQLGMMLLLMPLQIVLFHGISLLSIPANLWAVPLVSLITVPCVLLAQVFTLLPLVAGMFWSLADLSLTVVLLPLSPMRIGWLYTGSASVAIGFGGWLAMLIWRFSWWRNYSIGVMVLCVNLVLFTQRRDEYQWRVDMLDIGHGLAVVIEREGKAIIFDTGNRWGTSSMASKVILPYLRWRGITIEQIILSHDHQDHTGGLAEIQAAFPMATVRAPFPLKYAPNVLPCKQGLVWQWQGLNFEVLWPREQIINAQNDDSCVIRVGDGKYSLLLTGDLEMRGEKALIKSSRAKLASTLLQVPHHGSNTSSTPPFLRAVKPELAFASVARYNQWHLPARKVTQRYQKNNIIWRDTSVSGQLSVYFYSDGLKINGYREQLTPRWYHQQFGVGGHNE
;
A
#
# COMPACT_ATOMS: atom_id res chain seq x y z
N MET A 1 11.20 -32.87 -35.10
CA MET A 1 11.48 -31.43 -35.11
C MET A 1 11.74 -31.00 -33.65
N PHE A 2 13.00 -30.88 -33.25
CA PHE A 2 13.35 -30.45 -31.89
C PHE A 2 13.02 -28.97 -31.78
N ILE A 3 11.99 -28.65 -31.04
CA ILE A 3 11.68 -27.25 -30.68
C ILE A 3 12.77 -26.80 -29.70
N THR A 4 13.62 -25.90 -30.13
CA THR A 4 14.66 -25.31 -29.23
C THR A 4 14.01 -24.32 -28.28
N LEU A 5 14.49 -24.27 -27.04
CA LEU A 5 14.02 -23.30 -26.06
C LEU A 5 14.31 -21.87 -26.55
N SER A 6 13.27 -21.12 -26.87
CA SER A 6 13.44 -19.72 -27.28
C SER A 6 13.60 -18.80 -26.06
N ILE A 7 14.21 -17.64 -26.24
CA ILE A 7 14.33 -16.60 -25.20
C ILE A 7 12.96 -16.21 -24.65
N ASP A 8 11.93 -16.18 -25.49
CA ASP A 8 10.55 -15.88 -25.10
C ASP A 8 10.00 -16.90 -24.12
N HIS A 9 10.23 -18.20 -24.37
CA HIS A 9 9.84 -19.27 -23.46
C HIS A 9 10.60 -19.19 -22.12
N ALA A 10 11.90 -18.87 -22.17
CA ALA A 10 12.69 -18.67 -20.96
C ALA A 10 12.18 -17.48 -20.13
N ALA A 11 11.87 -16.37 -20.75
CA ALA A 11 11.32 -15.19 -20.08
C ALA A 11 9.97 -15.48 -19.43
N LEU A 12 9.06 -16.17 -20.16
CA LEU A 12 7.78 -16.62 -19.59
C LEU A 12 7.96 -17.57 -18.41
N ALA A 13 8.91 -18.50 -18.48
CA ALA A 13 9.22 -19.43 -17.39
C ALA A 13 9.68 -18.68 -16.12
N VAL A 14 10.54 -17.68 -16.27
CA VAL A 14 11.01 -16.84 -15.16
C VAL A 14 9.83 -16.15 -14.47
N ILE A 15 8.96 -15.52 -15.26
CA ILE A 15 7.80 -14.80 -14.72
C ILE A 15 6.85 -15.77 -14.01
N ALA A 16 6.51 -16.89 -14.68
CA ALA A 16 5.58 -17.89 -14.13
C ALA A 16 6.13 -18.51 -12.84
N GLY A 17 7.43 -18.78 -12.77
CA GLY A 17 8.09 -19.33 -11.58
C GLY A 17 8.03 -18.41 -10.37
N LEU A 18 8.01 -17.08 -10.56
CA LEU A 18 7.97 -16.12 -9.46
C LEU A 18 6.54 -15.76 -8.99
N LEU A 19 5.52 -15.99 -9.82
CA LEU A 19 4.12 -15.68 -9.46
C LEU A 19 3.65 -16.29 -8.12
N PRO A 20 4.00 -17.53 -7.75
CA PRO A 20 3.56 -18.13 -6.48
C PRO A 20 3.97 -17.32 -5.25
N LEU A 21 5.07 -16.54 -5.30
CA LEU A 21 5.53 -15.70 -4.18
C LEU A 21 4.47 -14.69 -3.71
N ILE A 22 3.52 -14.31 -4.57
CA ILE A 22 2.45 -13.36 -4.23
C ILE A 22 1.48 -13.96 -3.23
N VAL A 23 1.22 -15.27 -3.31
CA VAL A 23 0.13 -15.93 -2.59
C VAL A 23 0.57 -16.95 -1.55
N LEU A 24 1.83 -17.36 -1.55
CA LEU A 24 2.34 -18.37 -0.62
C LEU A 24 2.11 -17.95 0.84
N PRO A 25 1.55 -18.83 1.68
CA PRO A 25 1.40 -18.59 3.10
C PRO A 25 2.72 -18.68 3.86
N GLN A 26 3.64 -19.55 3.40
CA GLN A 26 4.97 -19.78 3.98
C GLN A 26 5.98 -20.08 2.88
N LEU A 27 7.24 -19.69 3.08
CA LEU A 27 8.32 -20.10 2.18
C LEU A 27 8.64 -21.58 2.40
N PRO A 28 8.92 -22.33 1.30
CA PRO A 28 9.29 -23.74 1.42
C PRO A 28 10.63 -23.88 2.14
N GLY A 29 10.70 -24.84 3.07
CA GLY A 29 11.93 -25.17 3.78
C GLY A 29 12.98 -25.80 2.87
N ILE A 30 14.23 -25.88 3.36
CA ILE A 30 15.39 -26.35 2.59
C ILE A 30 15.19 -27.73 1.94
N ARG A 31 14.46 -28.64 2.60
CA ARG A 31 14.17 -29.98 2.06
C ARG A 31 13.34 -29.91 0.78
N ILE A 32 12.29 -29.08 0.78
CA ILE A 32 11.43 -28.89 -0.40
C ILE A 32 12.21 -28.23 -1.51
N ILE A 33 13.02 -27.19 -1.19
CA ILE A 33 13.88 -26.51 -2.15
C ILE A 33 14.85 -27.51 -2.81
N SER A 34 15.49 -28.38 -2.03
CA SER A 34 16.41 -29.44 -2.56
C SER A 34 15.69 -30.40 -3.51
N ILE A 35 14.49 -30.85 -3.15
CA ILE A 35 13.67 -31.72 -4.01
C ILE A 35 13.32 -31.01 -5.32
N LEU A 36 12.91 -29.73 -5.28
CA LEU A 36 12.58 -28.96 -6.47
C LEU A 36 13.80 -28.77 -7.40
N LEU A 37 14.98 -28.55 -6.84
CA LEU A 37 16.22 -28.45 -7.63
C LEU A 37 16.61 -29.77 -8.28
N ILE A 38 16.51 -30.90 -7.56
CA ILE A 38 16.76 -32.23 -8.10
C ILE A 38 15.77 -32.56 -9.22
N LEU A 39 14.48 -32.30 -8.99
CA LEU A 39 13.43 -32.45 -10.00
C LEU A 39 13.72 -31.60 -11.23
N GLY A 40 14.10 -30.34 -11.04
CA GLY A 40 14.50 -29.46 -12.13
C GLY A 40 15.69 -30.02 -12.94
N ALA A 41 16.73 -30.54 -12.27
CA ALA A 41 17.86 -31.16 -12.94
C ALA A 41 17.46 -32.39 -13.76
N LEU A 42 16.62 -33.26 -13.22
CA LEU A 42 16.09 -34.44 -13.94
C LEU A 42 15.25 -34.04 -15.16
N LEU A 43 14.39 -33.01 -15.00
CA LEU A 43 13.59 -32.49 -16.10
C LEU A 43 14.48 -31.88 -17.20
N TRP A 44 15.56 -31.19 -16.84
CA TRP A 44 16.48 -30.59 -17.80
C TRP A 44 17.19 -31.66 -18.67
N VAL A 45 17.63 -32.74 -18.05
CA VAL A 45 18.32 -33.85 -18.72
C VAL A 45 17.40 -34.58 -19.72
N SER A 46 16.07 -34.51 -19.52
CA SER A 46 15.11 -35.15 -20.46
C SER A 46 15.19 -34.58 -21.89
N GLY A 47 15.81 -33.41 -22.09
CA GLY A 47 15.93 -32.74 -23.39
C GLY A 47 14.61 -32.21 -23.97
N ASN A 48 13.47 -32.44 -23.30
CA ASN A 48 12.16 -31.96 -23.75
C ASN A 48 12.02 -30.48 -23.43
N VAL A 49 11.61 -29.68 -24.41
CA VAL A 49 11.46 -28.22 -24.27
C VAL A 49 10.49 -27.82 -23.17
N TYR A 50 9.41 -28.55 -22.95
CA TYR A 50 8.45 -28.28 -21.87
C TYR A 50 9.06 -28.58 -20.51
N CYS A 51 9.87 -29.63 -20.40
CA CYS A 51 10.61 -29.94 -19.18
C CYS A 51 11.68 -28.88 -18.88
N GLN A 52 12.38 -28.39 -19.89
CA GLN A 52 13.34 -27.28 -19.76
C GLN A 52 12.66 -25.99 -19.34
N TRP A 53 11.50 -25.69 -19.90
CA TRP A 53 10.67 -24.54 -19.50
C TRP A 53 10.25 -24.66 -18.02
N LEU A 54 9.77 -25.83 -17.59
CA LEU A 54 9.39 -26.08 -16.20
C LEU A 54 10.62 -25.97 -15.27
N THR A 55 11.77 -26.45 -15.69
CA THR A 55 13.03 -26.30 -14.92
C THR A 55 13.36 -24.85 -14.68
N LEU A 56 13.29 -23.99 -15.71
CA LEU A 56 13.56 -22.55 -15.56
C LEU A 56 12.55 -21.90 -14.60
N ALA A 57 11.29 -22.30 -14.66
CA ALA A 57 10.28 -21.81 -13.71
C ALA A 57 10.59 -22.25 -12.27
N LEU A 58 10.98 -23.52 -12.06
CA LEU A 58 11.38 -24.02 -10.75
C LEU A 58 12.61 -23.32 -10.19
N VAL A 59 13.65 -23.13 -11.01
CA VAL A 59 14.88 -22.42 -10.61
C VAL A 59 14.56 -20.97 -10.25
N SER A 60 13.71 -20.30 -11.03
CA SER A 60 13.29 -18.93 -10.74
C SER A 60 12.46 -18.83 -9.45
N PHE A 61 11.60 -19.81 -9.20
CA PHE A 61 10.86 -19.93 -7.94
C PHE A 61 11.79 -20.06 -6.74
N VAL A 62 12.76 -21.01 -6.83
CA VAL A 62 13.75 -21.23 -5.77
C VAL A 62 14.59 -19.98 -5.53
N TRP A 63 15.00 -19.29 -6.60
CA TRP A 63 15.71 -18.01 -6.51
C TRP A 63 14.89 -16.96 -5.75
N GLY A 64 13.60 -16.82 -6.07
CA GLY A 64 12.70 -15.90 -5.36
C GLY A 64 12.51 -16.27 -3.89
N CYS A 65 12.33 -17.54 -3.56
CA CYS A 65 12.25 -18.04 -2.18
C CYS A 65 13.53 -17.76 -1.40
N TRP A 66 14.71 -18.03 -2.01
CA TRP A 66 16.00 -17.75 -1.38
C TRP A 66 16.20 -16.26 -1.08
N GLN A 67 15.82 -15.39 -2.00
CA GLN A 67 15.89 -13.93 -1.80
C GLN A 67 14.95 -13.48 -0.67
N GLY A 68 13.73 -14.06 -0.59
CA GLY A 68 12.78 -13.78 0.49
C GLY A 68 13.32 -14.23 1.86
N ASP A 69 13.79 -15.45 1.94
CA ASP A 69 14.33 -16.04 3.18
C ASP A 69 15.58 -15.28 3.67
N ASN A 70 16.50 -14.97 2.76
CA ASN A 70 17.68 -14.19 3.07
C ASN A 70 17.33 -12.80 3.62
N LEU A 71 16.31 -12.15 3.05
CA LEU A 71 15.83 -10.85 3.56
C LEU A 71 15.24 -10.98 4.97
N LEU A 72 14.41 -12.01 5.23
CA LEU A 72 13.84 -12.27 6.56
C LEU A 72 14.92 -12.56 7.59
N MET A 73 15.92 -13.40 7.25
CA MET A 73 17.07 -13.65 8.12
C MET A 73 17.88 -12.39 8.43
N GLN A 74 18.05 -11.49 7.45
CA GLN A 74 18.73 -10.21 7.66
C GLN A 74 17.95 -9.31 8.63
N ILE A 75 16.62 -9.25 8.49
CA ILE A 75 15.76 -8.50 9.42
C ILE A 75 15.94 -9.04 10.84
N ASP A 76 15.85 -10.35 11.01
CA ASP A 76 15.97 -11.02 12.29
C ASP A 76 17.32 -10.70 12.98
N ARG A 77 18.43 -10.85 12.26
CA ARG A 77 19.78 -10.55 12.79
C ARG A 77 19.97 -9.10 13.24
N LEU A 78 19.25 -8.14 12.63
CA LEU A 78 19.44 -6.72 12.87
C LEU A 78 18.49 -6.15 13.93
N THR A 79 17.43 -6.89 14.31
CA THR A 79 16.37 -6.37 15.20
C THR A 79 16.56 -6.68 16.67
N HIS A 80 17.31 -7.74 17.03
CA HIS A 80 17.37 -8.21 18.44
C HIS A 80 18.23 -7.38 19.39
N ARG A 81 19.15 -6.56 18.89
CA ARG A 81 20.09 -5.78 19.72
C ARG A 81 20.36 -4.41 19.11
N GLU A 82 20.91 -3.53 19.95
CA GLU A 82 21.51 -2.30 19.46
C GLU A 82 22.67 -2.63 18.52
N GLN A 83 22.66 -2.03 17.32
CA GLN A 83 23.66 -2.27 16.29
C GLN A 83 24.44 -1.00 16.01
N GLN A 84 25.77 -1.14 15.93
CA GLN A 84 26.63 -0.11 15.42
C GLN A 84 26.71 -0.24 13.90
N VAL A 85 26.23 0.77 13.17
CA VAL A 85 26.20 0.73 11.70
C VAL A 85 26.93 1.94 11.11
N VAL A 86 27.61 1.70 9.99
CA VAL A 86 28.06 2.80 9.12
C VAL A 86 27.10 2.84 7.94
N ALA A 87 26.45 3.99 7.76
CA ALA A 87 25.44 4.16 6.74
C ALA A 87 25.55 5.51 6.05
N THR A 88 25.16 5.54 4.78
CA THR A 88 25.04 6.77 3.99
C THR A 88 23.60 7.23 4.00
N ILE A 89 23.37 8.52 4.17
CA ILE A 89 22.05 9.13 4.02
C ILE A 89 21.66 9.09 2.55
N ASN A 90 20.58 8.39 2.26
CA ASN A 90 20.06 8.27 0.89
C ASN A 90 19.11 9.42 0.56
N THR A 91 18.13 9.71 1.45
CA THR A 91 17.20 10.84 1.32
C THR A 91 17.07 11.54 2.66
N SER A 92 17.13 12.87 2.65
CA SER A 92 17.10 13.69 3.86
C SER A 92 15.68 14.10 4.29
N HIS A 93 14.67 13.87 3.43
CA HIS A 93 13.29 14.29 3.69
C HIS A 93 12.32 13.19 3.25
N LEU A 94 11.93 12.32 4.17
CA LEU A 94 10.73 11.53 4.03
C LEU A 94 9.64 12.26 4.82
N ALA A 95 8.74 12.96 4.14
CA ALA A 95 7.66 13.67 4.79
C ALA A 95 6.71 12.71 5.47
N TRP A 96 6.58 12.91 6.77
CA TRP A 96 5.40 12.55 7.55
C TRP A 96 5.21 13.63 8.63
N VAL A 97 3.99 13.87 8.99
CA VAL A 97 3.53 14.95 9.86
C VAL A 97 4.21 15.00 11.24
N GLU A 98 4.95 13.96 11.62
CA GLU A 98 5.59 13.84 12.94
C GLU A 98 7.04 13.33 12.82
N GLY A 99 7.98 14.27 12.71
CA GLY A 99 9.42 14.01 12.82
C GLY A 99 10.13 13.76 11.48
N ASN A 100 11.39 14.19 11.40
CA ASN A 100 12.24 13.98 10.22
C ASN A 100 12.59 12.51 10.09
N ARG A 101 11.96 11.80 9.18
CA ARG A 101 12.35 10.44 8.80
C ARG A 101 13.43 10.50 7.73
N VAL A 102 14.47 9.73 7.93
CA VAL A 102 15.64 9.66 7.05
C VAL A 102 15.81 8.23 6.56
N LEU A 103 16.08 8.06 5.27
CA LEU A 103 16.40 6.77 4.70
C LEU A 103 17.93 6.61 4.70
N LEU A 104 18.41 5.55 5.34
CA LEU A 104 19.81 5.19 5.44
C LEU A 104 20.09 3.93 4.61
N ASP A 105 21.19 3.94 3.87
CA ASP A 105 21.76 2.76 3.22
C ASP A 105 22.91 2.24 4.08
N ILE A 106 22.70 1.10 4.75
CA ILE A 106 23.67 0.48 5.65
C ILE A 106 24.78 -0.17 4.82
N GLN A 107 26.02 0.23 5.06
CA GLN A 107 27.21 -0.30 4.40
C GLN A 107 27.96 -1.28 5.29
N GLN A 108 27.98 -1.04 6.61
CA GLN A 108 28.65 -1.88 7.59
C GLN A 108 27.79 -2.07 8.83
N VAL A 109 27.86 -3.27 9.41
CA VAL A 109 27.24 -3.60 10.70
C VAL A 109 28.32 -4.20 11.61
N ASN A 110 28.54 -3.59 12.78
CA ASN A 110 29.55 -4.00 13.76
C ASN A 110 30.94 -4.24 13.13
N GLY A 111 31.34 -3.32 12.24
CA GLY A 111 32.64 -3.36 11.54
C GLY A 111 32.72 -4.31 10.34
N LYS A 112 31.68 -5.12 10.07
CA LYS A 112 31.64 -6.02 8.91
C LYS A 112 30.87 -5.37 7.75
N ARG A 113 31.42 -5.41 6.53
CA ARG A 113 30.74 -4.92 5.33
C ARG A 113 29.54 -5.80 5.00
N VAL A 114 28.44 -5.16 4.59
CA VAL A 114 27.23 -5.81 4.10
C VAL A 114 27.24 -5.73 2.58
N PHE A 115 27.22 -6.90 1.92
CA PHE A 115 27.34 -6.97 0.45
C PHE A 115 26.11 -6.45 -0.28
N THR A 116 24.91 -6.57 0.31
CA THR A 116 23.68 -5.97 -0.20
C THR A 116 23.27 -4.84 0.72
N ALA A 117 23.26 -3.61 0.22
CA ALA A 117 22.86 -2.45 0.99
C ALA A 117 21.44 -2.64 1.55
N ILE A 118 21.32 -2.67 2.87
CA ILE A 118 20.05 -2.76 3.58
C ILE A 118 19.57 -1.35 3.86
N LYS A 119 18.34 -1.07 3.46
CA LYS A 119 17.73 0.23 3.69
C LYS A 119 16.94 0.22 5.00
N VAL A 120 17.23 1.20 5.86
CA VAL A 120 16.49 1.41 7.10
C VAL A 120 15.92 2.83 7.13
N THR A 121 14.66 2.95 7.52
CA THR A 121 14.03 4.25 7.77
C THR A 121 14.19 4.59 9.25
N VAL A 122 14.89 5.68 9.56
CA VAL A 122 15.11 6.11 10.94
C VAL A 122 14.41 7.43 11.23
N THR A 123 13.97 7.60 12.47
CA THR A 123 13.48 8.89 12.96
C THR A 123 14.65 9.64 13.59
N TRP A 124 14.90 10.87 13.11
CA TRP A 124 15.97 11.75 13.59
C TRP A 124 15.38 13.03 14.19
N GLN A 125 16.04 13.58 15.20
CA GLN A 125 15.58 14.82 15.84
C GLN A 125 15.68 16.03 14.91
N LYS A 126 14.72 16.97 15.03
CA LYS A 126 14.76 18.27 14.34
C LYS A 126 15.97 19.08 14.81
N GLY A 127 16.67 19.74 13.88
CA GLY A 127 17.70 20.73 14.18
C GLY A 127 19.12 20.41 13.71
N LEU A 128 19.39 19.23 13.17
CA LEU A 128 20.69 18.91 12.56
C LEU A 128 20.65 19.16 11.06
N ASN A 129 21.62 19.91 10.55
CA ASN A 129 21.83 20.09 9.11
C ASN A 129 22.47 18.82 8.54
N TYR A 130 21.67 17.89 8.05
CA TYR A 130 22.15 16.72 7.33
C TYR A 130 21.66 16.73 5.88
N CYS A 131 22.43 16.10 5.01
CA CYS A 131 22.09 15.99 3.58
C CYS A 131 22.35 14.58 3.04
N ALA A 132 21.69 14.25 1.93
CA ALA A 132 21.94 12.99 1.25
C ALA A 132 23.39 12.93 0.73
N GLY A 133 24.03 11.79 0.91
CA GLY A 133 25.45 11.56 0.58
C GLY A 133 26.35 11.49 1.80
N GLN A 134 26.02 12.19 2.88
CA GLN A 134 26.80 12.13 4.11
C GLN A 134 26.93 10.71 4.64
N GLN A 135 28.10 10.36 5.14
CA GLN A 135 28.36 9.09 5.80
C GLN A 135 28.47 9.30 7.31
N TRP A 136 27.70 8.50 8.03
CA TRP A 136 27.60 8.57 9.49
C TRP A 136 27.80 7.18 10.10
N LYS A 137 28.32 7.19 11.31
CA LYS A 137 28.35 6.04 12.22
C LYS A 137 27.22 6.20 13.21
N PHE A 138 26.25 5.26 13.16
CA PHE A 138 25.05 5.27 13.99
C PHE A 138 25.06 4.12 14.98
N TRP A 139 24.49 4.33 16.14
CA TRP A 139 24.00 3.31 17.04
C TRP A 139 22.48 3.28 16.92
N LEU A 140 21.97 2.21 16.32
CA LEU A 140 20.55 2.08 15.98
C LEU A 140 19.92 0.96 16.78
N ARG A 141 18.72 1.22 17.28
CA ARG A 141 17.78 0.17 17.68
C ARG A 141 16.77 0.00 16.55
N MET A 142 16.85 -1.14 15.87
CA MET A 142 16.07 -1.43 14.68
C MET A 142 14.95 -2.43 14.98
N ARG A 143 13.88 -2.35 14.20
CA ARG A 143 12.75 -3.29 14.20
C ARG A 143 12.25 -3.50 12.78
N GLY A 144 11.63 -4.65 12.51
CA GLY A 144 10.94 -4.91 11.25
C GLY A 144 9.74 -3.98 11.09
N VAL A 145 9.41 -3.65 9.83
CA VAL A 145 8.18 -2.91 9.51
C VAL A 145 6.99 -3.81 9.81
N HIS A 146 6.15 -3.42 10.76
CA HIS A 146 4.90 -4.09 11.09
C HIS A 146 3.74 -3.38 10.40
N SER A 147 2.85 -4.15 9.77
CA SER A 147 1.66 -3.64 9.10
C SER A 147 0.44 -3.73 10.01
N LEU A 148 -0.37 -2.67 10.03
CA LEU A 148 -1.73 -2.71 10.55
C LEU A 148 -2.60 -3.40 9.52
N LEU A 149 -2.85 -4.70 9.70
CA LEU A 149 -3.48 -5.54 8.70
C LEU A 149 -4.99 -5.63 8.89
N ASN A 150 -5.73 -5.05 7.96
CA ASN A 150 -7.18 -5.07 7.90
C ASN A 150 -7.66 -5.34 6.49
N GLU A 151 -8.85 -5.91 6.33
CA GLU A 151 -9.51 -6.03 5.04
C GLU A 151 -9.64 -4.66 4.36
N GLY A 152 -9.27 -4.56 3.09
CA GLY A 152 -9.24 -3.30 2.35
C GLY A 152 -8.17 -2.29 2.78
N GLY A 153 -7.32 -2.63 3.75
CA GLY A 153 -6.24 -1.80 4.26
C GLY A 153 -4.95 -1.88 3.42
N PHE A 154 -4.04 -0.94 3.66
CA PHE A 154 -2.72 -0.91 3.03
C PHE A 154 -1.72 -1.81 3.77
N ASP A 155 -1.14 -2.77 3.06
CA ASP A 155 -0.11 -3.65 3.59
C ASP A 155 1.28 -3.00 3.51
N SER A 156 1.66 -2.31 4.59
CA SER A 156 2.97 -1.63 4.69
C SER A 156 4.14 -2.62 4.75
N GLN A 157 3.94 -3.85 5.23
CA GLN A 157 4.96 -4.89 5.31
C GLN A 157 5.28 -5.44 3.92
N ARG A 158 4.27 -5.78 3.12
CA ARG A 158 4.40 -6.13 1.70
C ARG A 158 5.13 -5.04 0.93
N TRP A 159 4.70 -3.79 1.10
CA TRP A 159 5.31 -2.63 0.45
C TRP A 159 6.78 -2.46 0.83
N ALA A 160 7.10 -2.60 2.12
CA ALA A 160 8.46 -2.44 2.63
C ALA A 160 9.42 -3.51 2.06
N ILE A 161 8.98 -4.76 1.98
CA ILE A 161 9.73 -5.88 1.39
C ILE A 161 9.93 -5.65 -0.11
N ALA A 162 8.87 -5.31 -0.84
CA ALA A 162 8.91 -5.03 -2.27
C ALA A 162 9.84 -3.88 -2.66
N ASN A 163 10.03 -2.90 -1.75
CA ASN A 163 10.90 -1.74 -1.96
C ASN A 163 12.26 -1.86 -1.27
N ARG A 164 12.61 -3.05 -0.75
CA ARG A 164 13.87 -3.29 -0.03
C ARG A 164 14.12 -2.33 1.15
N ARG A 165 13.04 -1.95 1.87
CA ARG A 165 13.04 -1.05 3.04
C ARG A 165 12.37 -1.73 4.26
N PRO A 166 12.78 -2.95 4.64
CA PRO A 166 12.05 -3.76 5.61
C PRO A 166 12.25 -3.33 7.06
N LEU A 167 13.18 -2.39 7.32
CA LEU A 167 13.58 -2.00 8.66
C LEU A 167 13.18 -0.55 8.98
N GLN A 168 12.75 -0.36 10.23
CA GLN A 168 12.59 0.94 10.87
C GLN A 168 13.53 1.01 12.07
N GLY A 169 14.05 2.22 12.38
CA GLY A 169 14.99 2.38 13.48
C GLY A 169 14.84 3.70 14.21
N ARG A 170 15.33 3.69 15.46
CA ARG A 170 15.57 4.89 16.25
C ARG A 170 17.06 5.08 16.42
N ILE A 171 17.52 6.31 16.21
CA ILE A 171 18.92 6.69 16.46
C ILE A 171 19.10 6.90 17.96
N ILE A 172 20.08 6.22 18.56
CA ILE A 172 20.51 6.39 19.95
C ILE A 172 21.67 7.39 19.97
N ARG A 173 22.66 7.19 19.09
CA ARG A 173 23.83 8.05 18.93
C ARG A 173 24.23 8.10 17.45
N ALA A 174 24.78 9.23 17.03
CA ALA A 174 25.31 9.43 15.67
C ALA A 174 26.64 10.18 15.72
N GLU A 175 27.58 9.78 14.88
CA GLU A 175 28.88 10.43 14.67
C GLU A 175 29.08 10.64 13.18
N LEU A 176 29.42 11.86 12.77
CA LEU A 176 29.68 12.21 11.38
C LEU A 176 31.05 11.68 10.96
N LEU A 177 31.10 10.91 9.88
CA LEU A 177 32.36 10.42 9.29
C LEU A 177 32.76 11.24 8.06
N ASP A 178 31.81 11.56 7.19
CA ASP A 178 32.00 12.35 5.98
C ASP A 178 30.84 13.34 5.84
N ALA A 179 31.16 14.62 5.76
CA ALA A 179 30.20 15.71 5.66
C ALA A 179 29.77 16.03 4.23
N THR A 180 30.32 15.36 3.22
CA THR A 180 30.07 15.68 1.82
C THR A 180 28.65 15.32 1.40
N CYS A 181 27.93 16.30 0.85
CA CYS A 181 26.63 16.07 0.21
C CYS A 181 26.83 15.55 -1.21
N ASN A 182 26.00 14.61 -1.64
CA ASN A 182 26.06 14.13 -3.02
C ASN A 182 25.61 15.21 -4.03
N ALA A 183 26.07 15.09 -5.28
CA ALA A 183 25.78 16.04 -6.34
C ALA A 183 24.27 16.23 -6.58
N ARG A 184 23.47 15.15 -6.46
CA ARG A 184 22.01 15.23 -6.57
C ARG A 184 21.41 16.17 -5.51
N GLN A 185 21.84 16.07 -4.26
CA GLN A 185 21.32 16.91 -3.17
C GLN A 185 21.74 18.38 -3.33
N GLN A 186 22.96 18.62 -3.84
CA GLN A 186 23.40 19.98 -4.16
C GLN A 186 22.52 20.60 -5.25
N THR A 187 22.22 19.84 -6.32
CA THR A 187 21.32 20.28 -7.39
C THR A 187 19.91 20.55 -6.86
N ILE A 188 19.36 19.67 -5.99
CA ILE A 188 18.04 19.87 -5.37
C ILE A 188 18.01 21.19 -4.59
N ARG A 189 19.03 21.50 -3.78
CA ARG A 189 19.09 22.75 -3.01
C ARG A 189 19.07 23.99 -3.91
N ILE A 190 19.85 23.98 -5.00
CA ILE A 190 19.88 25.10 -5.95
C ILE A 190 18.50 25.29 -6.58
N VAL A 191 17.87 24.20 -7.04
CA VAL A 191 16.55 24.26 -7.69
C VAL A 191 15.45 24.62 -6.68
N GLU A 192 15.53 24.16 -5.44
CA GLU A 192 14.58 24.50 -4.38
C GLU A 192 14.54 26.00 -4.12
N GLN A 193 15.71 26.66 -4.08
CA GLN A 193 15.82 28.11 -3.98
C GLN A 193 15.22 28.81 -5.21
N GLN A 194 15.47 28.30 -6.42
CA GLN A 194 14.87 28.85 -7.64
C GLN A 194 13.35 28.72 -7.66
N LEU A 195 12.80 27.68 -7.02
CA LEU A 195 11.38 27.39 -7.02
C LEU A 195 10.59 28.12 -5.91
N GLU A 196 11.24 28.80 -4.98
CA GLU A 196 10.56 29.53 -3.89
C GLU A 196 9.43 30.47 -4.35
N PRO A 197 9.57 31.24 -5.46
CA PRO A 197 8.52 32.16 -5.91
C PRO A 197 7.30 31.49 -6.52
N TYR A 198 7.36 30.21 -6.88
CA TYR A 198 6.33 29.56 -7.68
C TYR A 198 5.27 28.88 -6.82
N ARG A 199 4.00 28.99 -7.25
CA ARG A 199 2.83 28.47 -6.54
C ARG A 199 2.86 26.93 -6.45
N GLN A 200 3.25 26.27 -7.54
CA GLN A 200 3.24 24.80 -7.64
C GLN A 200 4.61 24.18 -7.33
N ARG A 201 5.47 24.87 -6.56
CA ARG A 201 6.84 24.44 -6.24
C ARG A 201 6.96 23.01 -5.77
N GLN A 202 6.00 22.53 -4.96
CA GLN A 202 5.97 21.16 -4.43
C GLN A 202 5.81 20.13 -5.55
N ILE A 203 4.94 20.39 -6.52
CA ILE A 203 4.71 19.52 -7.67
C ILE A 203 5.89 19.59 -8.63
N LEU A 204 6.46 20.77 -8.86
CA LEU A 204 7.66 20.95 -9.69
C LEU A 204 8.85 20.17 -9.12
N LEU A 205 9.09 20.20 -7.80
CA LEU A 205 10.10 19.37 -7.14
C LEU A 205 9.84 17.87 -7.29
N ALA A 206 8.58 17.46 -7.17
CA ALA A 206 8.20 16.06 -7.36
C ALA A 206 8.46 15.58 -8.80
N LEU A 207 8.20 16.42 -9.80
CA LEU A 207 8.47 16.11 -11.21
C LEU A 207 9.96 16.19 -11.57
N ALA A 208 10.71 17.12 -10.97
CA ALA A 208 12.13 17.28 -11.26
C ALA A 208 12.99 16.17 -10.63
N PHE A 209 12.74 15.83 -9.37
CA PHE A 209 13.61 14.96 -8.57
C PHE A 209 12.92 13.77 -7.93
N GLY A 210 11.61 13.59 -8.12
CA GLY A 210 10.84 12.56 -7.43
C GLY A 210 10.63 12.85 -5.93
N GLU A 211 10.96 14.05 -5.47
CA GLU A 211 10.77 14.46 -4.08
C GLU A 211 9.31 14.82 -3.82
N ARG A 212 8.63 13.97 -3.06
CA ARG A 212 7.20 14.12 -2.73
C ARG A 212 6.95 14.46 -1.28
N SER A 213 8.02 14.66 -0.53
CA SER A 213 7.99 14.85 0.91
C SER A 213 7.24 16.11 1.34
N GLN A 214 7.23 17.13 0.50
CA GLN A 214 6.56 18.40 0.76
C GLN A 214 5.15 18.48 0.17
N LEU A 215 4.68 17.43 -0.55
CA LEU A 215 3.39 17.47 -1.23
C LEU A 215 2.23 17.39 -0.22
N ASP A 216 1.35 18.39 -0.26
CA ASP A 216 0.15 18.44 0.59
C ASP A 216 -0.73 17.19 0.36
N PRO A 217 -1.20 16.51 1.41
CA PRO A 217 -2.13 15.39 1.31
C PRO A 217 -3.40 15.68 0.50
N GLN A 218 -3.84 16.94 0.45
CA GLN A 218 -5.00 17.36 -0.34
C GLN A 218 -4.75 17.17 -1.85
N TYR A 219 -3.53 17.46 -2.34
CA TYR A 219 -3.17 17.20 -3.74
C TYR A 219 -3.18 15.71 -4.06
N TRP A 220 -2.70 14.86 -3.16
CA TRP A 220 -2.77 13.41 -3.34
C TRP A 220 -4.20 12.91 -3.49
N THR A 221 -5.10 13.39 -2.65
CA THR A 221 -6.51 13.02 -2.70
C THR A 221 -7.14 13.48 -4.02
N LEU A 222 -6.91 14.74 -4.42
CA LEU A 222 -7.39 15.29 -5.68
C LEU A 222 -6.93 14.45 -6.89
N LEU A 223 -5.64 14.18 -6.97
CA LEU A 223 -5.04 13.46 -8.10
C LEU A 223 -5.47 12.00 -8.18
N ARG A 224 -5.67 11.35 -7.02
CA ARG A 224 -6.22 10.00 -6.93
C ARG A 224 -7.67 9.97 -7.41
N ASP A 225 -8.50 10.85 -6.87
CA ASP A 225 -9.95 10.86 -7.12
C ASP A 225 -10.26 11.23 -8.59
N THR A 226 -9.36 11.96 -9.27
CA THR A 226 -9.44 12.26 -10.71
C THR A 226 -8.73 11.24 -11.59
N GLY A 227 -8.03 10.24 -11.02
CA GLY A 227 -7.26 9.25 -11.78
C GLY A 227 -5.97 9.80 -12.42
N THR A 228 -5.50 10.99 -11.99
CA THR A 228 -4.31 11.67 -12.54
C THR A 228 -3.06 11.53 -11.67
N ALA A 229 -3.11 10.75 -10.58
CA ALA A 229 -1.98 10.57 -9.64
C ALA A 229 -0.69 10.07 -10.31
N HIS A 230 -0.79 9.32 -11.41
CA HIS A 230 0.36 8.83 -12.16
C HIS A 230 1.17 9.93 -12.84
N LEU A 231 0.60 11.11 -13.08
CA LEU A 231 1.28 12.27 -13.69
C LEU A 231 2.30 12.93 -12.75
N MET A 232 2.03 12.84 -11.42
CA MET A 232 2.93 13.42 -10.40
C MET A 232 4.02 12.44 -9.96
N ALA A 233 3.97 11.21 -10.46
CA ALA A 233 5.04 10.24 -10.29
C ALA A 233 5.95 10.30 -11.51
N ILE A 234 7.28 10.35 -11.31
CA ILE A 234 8.20 10.17 -12.43
C ILE A 234 7.94 8.79 -13.03
N SER A 235 7.42 8.78 -14.25
CA SER A 235 6.94 7.59 -14.95
C SER A 235 7.90 7.19 -16.07
N GLY A 236 7.67 6.00 -16.65
CA GLY A 236 8.39 5.58 -17.84
C GLY A 236 8.23 6.55 -19.03
N LEU A 237 7.10 7.26 -19.12
CA LEU A 237 6.87 8.29 -20.13
C LEU A 237 7.85 9.47 -19.94
N HIS A 238 8.08 9.92 -18.72
CA HIS A 238 9.02 11.00 -18.42
C HIS A 238 10.47 10.61 -18.79
N ILE A 239 10.87 9.36 -18.54
CA ILE A 239 12.17 8.82 -18.96
C ILE A 239 12.27 8.77 -20.49
N ALA A 240 11.21 8.32 -21.17
CA ALA A 240 11.16 8.32 -22.65
C ALA A 240 11.25 9.73 -23.25
N MET A 241 10.63 10.73 -22.60
CA MET A 241 10.71 12.13 -23.02
C MET A 241 12.12 12.70 -22.82
N ALA A 242 12.78 12.38 -21.71
CA ALA A 242 14.18 12.74 -21.52
C ALA A 242 15.09 12.12 -22.59
N ALA A 243 14.85 10.84 -22.93
CA ALA A 243 15.53 10.18 -24.05
C ALA A 243 15.29 10.89 -25.40
N LEU A 244 14.04 11.25 -25.67
CA LEU A 244 13.67 11.96 -26.90
C LEU A 244 14.37 13.32 -27.00
N LEU A 245 14.35 14.11 -25.92
CA LEU A 245 15.04 15.40 -25.87
C LEU A 245 16.56 15.25 -26.07
N GLY A 246 17.19 14.26 -25.43
CA GLY A 246 18.59 13.94 -25.63
C GLY A 246 18.93 13.60 -27.08
N GLY A 247 18.08 12.80 -27.73
CA GLY A 247 18.22 12.46 -29.13
C GLY A 247 18.00 13.63 -30.09
N MET A 248 17.05 14.53 -29.76
CA MET A 248 16.82 15.75 -30.53
C MET A 248 18.02 16.73 -30.42
N LEU A 249 18.56 16.92 -29.22
CA LEU A 249 19.76 17.72 -29.00
C LEU A 249 20.96 17.17 -29.77
N ALA A 250 21.17 15.85 -29.72
CA ALA A 250 22.26 15.20 -30.47
C ALA A 250 22.10 15.37 -31.98
N ARG A 251 20.87 15.27 -32.52
CA ARG A 251 20.61 15.54 -33.92
C ARG A 251 20.85 17.00 -34.29
N GLY A 252 20.45 17.94 -33.42
CA GLY A 252 20.78 19.36 -33.58
C GLY A 252 22.29 19.60 -33.66
N VAL A 253 23.08 18.97 -32.81
CA VAL A 253 24.55 19.02 -32.86
C VAL A 253 25.07 18.41 -34.19
N GLN A 254 24.50 17.29 -34.64
CA GLN A 254 24.89 16.68 -35.93
C GLN A 254 24.62 17.57 -37.13
N CYS A 255 23.60 18.44 -37.11
CA CYS A 255 23.35 19.41 -38.18
C CYS A 255 24.49 20.44 -38.34
N LEU A 256 25.33 20.60 -37.30
CA LEU A 256 26.51 21.49 -37.32
C LEU A 256 27.79 20.76 -37.74
N LEU A 257 27.73 19.43 -37.96
CA LEU A 257 28.89 18.60 -38.30
C LEU A 257 28.91 18.24 -39.78
N PRO A 258 30.09 17.94 -40.35
CA PRO A 258 30.20 17.41 -41.71
C PRO A 258 29.43 16.10 -41.87
N VAL A 259 28.86 15.88 -43.06
CA VAL A 259 28.04 14.69 -43.42
C VAL A 259 28.76 13.37 -43.08
N SER A 260 30.08 13.34 -43.24
CA SER A 260 30.91 12.15 -42.93
C SER A 260 30.90 11.76 -41.43
N ARG A 261 30.49 12.65 -40.52
CA ARG A 261 30.38 12.40 -39.07
C ARG A 261 28.96 12.21 -38.60
N ILE A 262 27.98 12.26 -39.50
CA ILE A 262 26.57 12.03 -39.16
C ILE A 262 26.32 10.52 -39.12
N GLY A 263 25.90 10.02 -37.98
CA GLY A 263 25.60 8.61 -37.82
C GLY A 263 24.46 8.37 -36.80
N PRO A 264 23.75 7.23 -36.87
CA PRO A 264 22.61 6.93 -36.02
C PRO A 264 22.99 6.63 -34.56
N LEU A 265 24.25 6.25 -34.29
CA LEU A 265 24.70 5.84 -32.98
C LEU A 265 24.78 6.99 -31.99
N PHE A 266 25.24 8.16 -32.44
CA PHE A 266 25.41 9.33 -31.55
C PHE A 266 24.07 9.79 -30.92
N PRO A 267 22.99 10.04 -31.67
CA PRO A 267 21.69 10.36 -31.07
C PRO A 267 21.15 9.24 -30.19
N LEU A 268 21.37 7.97 -30.55
CA LEU A 268 20.89 6.81 -29.82
C LEU A 268 21.56 6.70 -28.43
N ILE A 269 22.88 6.80 -28.40
CA ILE A 269 23.66 6.75 -27.13
C ILE A 269 23.35 7.97 -26.26
N THR A 270 23.24 9.17 -26.86
CA THR A 270 22.90 10.40 -26.13
C THR A 270 21.49 10.32 -25.54
N SER A 271 20.51 9.79 -26.27
CA SER A 271 19.16 9.53 -25.76
C SER A 271 19.18 8.67 -24.51
N TRP A 272 19.90 7.56 -24.56
CA TRP A 272 20.05 6.65 -23.43
C TRP A 272 20.74 7.32 -22.26
N PHE A 273 21.83 8.03 -22.50
CA PHE A 273 22.62 8.69 -21.45
C PHE A 273 21.79 9.74 -20.70
N VAL A 274 21.06 10.60 -21.43
CA VAL A 274 20.17 11.61 -20.84
C VAL A 274 19.06 10.96 -20.02
N ALA A 275 18.47 9.85 -20.52
CA ALA A 275 17.44 9.11 -19.79
C ALA A 275 17.98 8.51 -18.48
N VAL A 276 19.20 7.94 -18.50
CA VAL A 276 19.84 7.35 -17.30
C VAL A 276 20.20 8.43 -16.28
N ILE A 277 20.72 9.57 -16.73
CA ILE A 277 21.01 10.73 -15.85
C ILE A 277 19.72 11.22 -15.20
N TYR A 278 18.64 11.37 -15.97
CA TYR A 278 17.37 11.81 -15.40
C TYR A 278 16.79 10.78 -14.43
N ALA A 279 16.88 9.47 -14.71
CA ALA A 279 16.48 8.42 -13.79
C ALA A 279 17.27 8.49 -12.46
N TRP A 280 18.57 8.82 -12.52
CA TRP A 280 19.41 9.03 -11.35
C TRP A 280 19.01 10.31 -10.59
N LEU A 281 18.80 11.43 -11.28
CA LEU A 281 18.29 12.68 -10.69
C LEU A 281 16.93 12.49 -10.02
N ALA A 282 16.08 11.65 -10.60
CA ALA A 282 14.80 11.21 -10.07
C ALA A 282 14.89 10.36 -8.78
N GLY A 283 16.11 10.16 -8.25
CA GLY A 283 16.36 9.37 -7.04
C GLY A 283 16.31 7.85 -7.26
N ALA A 284 16.55 7.39 -8.49
CA ALA A 284 16.51 5.97 -8.87
C ALA A 284 15.22 5.26 -8.40
N ASN A 285 14.09 5.95 -8.46
CA ASN A 285 12.80 5.40 -8.08
C ASN A 285 12.45 4.17 -8.93
N PRO A 286 11.79 3.13 -8.38
CA PRO A 286 11.55 1.87 -9.11
C PRO A 286 10.92 2.03 -10.50
N PRO A 287 9.91 2.88 -10.75
CA PRO A 287 9.37 3.09 -12.10
C PRO A 287 10.40 3.63 -13.10
N ALA A 288 11.23 4.60 -12.66
CA ALA A 288 12.27 5.20 -13.51
C ALA A 288 13.37 4.18 -13.85
N MET A 289 13.80 3.38 -12.85
CA MET A 289 14.79 2.33 -13.05
C MET A 289 14.30 1.24 -14.01
N ARG A 290 13.04 0.81 -13.90
CA ARG A 290 12.46 -0.16 -14.83
C ARG A 290 12.45 0.36 -16.27
N ALA A 291 12.08 1.63 -16.47
CA ALA A 291 12.11 2.25 -17.78
C ALA A 291 13.54 2.38 -18.32
N ALA A 292 14.51 2.77 -17.48
CA ALA A 292 15.92 2.83 -17.86
C ALA A 292 16.47 1.43 -18.23
N MET A 293 16.11 0.37 -17.49
CA MET A 293 16.50 -1.01 -17.82
C MET A 293 15.91 -1.46 -19.17
N ALA A 294 14.62 -1.19 -19.42
CA ALA A 294 13.98 -1.52 -20.69
C ALA A 294 14.62 -0.75 -21.87
N LEU A 295 14.94 0.53 -21.67
CA LEU A 295 15.63 1.34 -22.68
C LEU A 295 17.06 0.84 -22.92
N THR A 296 17.77 0.41 -21.88
CA THR A 296 19.12 -0.19 -21.98
C THR A 296 19.06 -1.49 -22.80
N LEU A 297 18.12 -2.36 -22.49
CA LEU A 297 17.90 -3.59 -23.25
C LEU A 297 17.62 -3.26 -24.73
N TRP A 298 16.69 -2.34 -25.00
CA TRP A 298 16.39 -1.92 -26.36
C TRP A 298 17.63 -1.35 -27.09
N LEU A 299 18.43 -0.51 -26.42
CA LEU A 299 19.69 0.01 -26.98
C LEU A 299 20.66 -1.10 -27.34
N LEU A 300 20.90 -2.05 -26.43
CA LEU A 300 21.81 -3.19 -26.67
C LEU A 300 21.33 -4.02 -27.87
N LEU A 301 20.04 -4.34 -27.95
CA LEU A 301 19.49 -5.06 -29.11
C LEU A 301 19.71 -4.32 -30.42
N ARG A 302 19.57 -2.98 -30.42
CA ARG A 302 19.83 -2.14 -31.59
C ARG A 302 21.32 -2.11 -31.96
N LEU A 303 22.22 -2.03 -30.99
CA LEU A 303 23.66 -2.04 -31.21
C LEU A 303 24.13 -3.37 -31.82
N PHE A 304 23.55 -4.49 -31.36
CA PHE A 304 23.82 -5.81 -31.92
C PHE A 304 22.99 -6.15 -33.16
N SER A 305 22.24 -5.18 -33.71
CA SER A 305 21.40 -5.36 -34.89
C SER A 305 20.36 -6.49 -34.76
N VAL A 306 19.92 -6.80 -33.53
CA VAL A 306 18.91 -7.80 -33.26
C VAL A 306 17.53 -7.19 -33.50
N SER A 307 16.77 -7.74 -34.45
CA SER A 307 15.40 -7.33 -34.73
C SER A 307 14.45 -8.01 -33.76
N CYS A 308 13.71 -7.22 -32.96
CA CYS A 308 12.75 -7.70 -31.98
C CYS A 308 11.43 -6.96 -32.07
N SER A 309 10.35 -7.67 -31.83
CA SER A 309 9.02 -7.09 -31.68
C SER A 309 8.88 -6.34 -30.35
N ALA A 310 7.91 -5.42 -30.26
CA ALA A 310 7.61 -4.73 -29.01
C ALA A 310 7.24 -5.72 -27.89
N TRP A 311 6.58 -6.83 -28.22
CA TRP A 311 6.24 -7.92 -27.31
C TRP A 311 7.47 -8.59 -26.69
N GLN A 312 8.47 -8.89 -27.50
CA GLN A 312 9.72 -9.52 -27.07
C GLN A 312 10.49 -8.58 -26.15
N ILE A 313 10.63 -7.32 -26.52
CA ILE A 313 11.33 -6.34 -25.69
C ILE A 313 10.63 -6.19 -24.33
N TRP A 314 9.28 -6.09 -24.31
CA TRP A 314 8.51 -6.01 -23.11
C TRP A 314 8.70 -7.25 -22.22
N LEU A 315 8.58 -8.45 -22.81
CA LEU A 315 8.68 -9.72 -22.10
C LEU A 315 10.08 -9.93 -21.51
N TRP A 316 11.13 -9.66 -22.29
CA TRP A 316 12.52 -9.83 -21.84
C TRP A 316 12.91 -8.78 -20.79
N ALA A 317 12.46 -7.54 -20.94
CA ALA A 317 12.64 -6.51 -19.92
C ALA A 317 11.99 -6.90 -18.60
N LEU A 318 10.77 -7.44 -18.64
CA LEU A 318 10.04 -7.93 -17.47
C LEU A 318 10.80 -9.06 -16.77
N ALA A 319 11.26 -10.06 -17.53
CA ALA A 319 12.04 -11.17 -16.99
C ALA A 319 13.36 -10.68 -16.40
N LEU A 320 14.07 -9.76 -17.05
CA LEU A 320 15.34 -9.20 -16.57
C LEU A 320 15.15 -8.42 -15.26
N ILE A 321 14.09 -7.62 -15.15
CA ILE A 321 13.76 -6.91 -13.90
C ILE A 321 13.52 -7.92 -12.77
N LEU A 322 12.74 -8.97 -13.02
CA LEU A 322 12.43 -9.99 -12.02
C LEU A 322 13.63 -10.87 -11.66
N LEU A 323 14.54 -11.14 -12.58
CA LEU A 323 15.80 -11.83 -12.29
C LEU A 323 16.72 -10.98 -11.41
N SER A 324 16.75 -9.66 -11.63
CA SER A 324 17.56 -8.75 -10.83
C SER A 324 16.94 -8.50 -9.43
N ASP A 325 15.62 -8.41 -9.35
CA ASP A 325 14.88 -8.25 -8.08
C ASP A 325 13.56 -9.06 -8.09
N PRO A 326 13.59 -10.33 -7.68
CA PRO A 326 12.40 -11.19 -7.67
C PRO A 326 11.31 -10.71 -6.72
N LEU A 327 11.66 -9.94 -5.65
CA LEU A 327 10.69 -9.41 -4.70
C LEU A 327 9.91 -8.21 -5.27
N ALA A 328 10.36 -7.63 -6.39
CA ALA A 328 9.60 -6.60 -7.11
C ALA A 328 8.20 -7.09 -7.54
N ILE A 329 8.00 -8.42 -7.67
CA ILE A 329 6.70 -9.03 -7.99
C ILE A 329 5.63 -8.73 -6.93
N LEU A 330 6.01 -8.42 -5.69
CA LEU A 330 5.12 -8.00 -4.62
C LEU A 330 4.68 -6.53 -4.75
N SER A 331 5.30 -5.75 -5.63
CA SER A 331 5.05 -4.30 -5.76
C SER A 331 3.87 -4.00 -6.67
N ASP A 332 2.88 -3.25 -6.16
CA ASP A 332 1.76 -2.77 -6.97
C ASP A 332 2.23 -1.84 -8.10
N SER A 333 3.27 -1.02 -7.84
CA SER A 333 3.85 -0.15 -8.87
C SER A 333 4.55 -0.92 -9.99
N PHE A 334 5.04 -2.14 -9.72
CA PHE A 334 5.59 -3.03 -10.73
C PHE A 334 4.49 -3.48 -11.68
N TRP A 335 3.39 -4.01 -11.16
CA TRP A 335 2.25 -4.47 -11.96
C TRP A 335 1.63 -3.35 -12.76
N LEU A 336 1.40 -2.17 -12.16
CA LEU A 336 0.85 -1.01 -12.86
C LEU A 336 1.73 -0.58 -14.04
N SER A 337 3.06 -0.51 -13.84
CA SER A 337 3.95 -0.08 -14.93
C SER A 337 4.09 -1.12 -16.04
N CYS A 338 4.17 -2.40 -15.71
CA CYS A 338 4.34 -3.46 -16.69
C CYS A 338 3.05 -3.71 -17.48
N LEU A 339 1.91 -3.74 -16.80
CA LEU A 339 0.61 -3.92 -17.44
C LEU A 339 0.15 -2.68 -18.22
N ALA A 340 0.64 -1.47 -17.88
CA ALA A 340 0.40 -0.29 -18.70
C ALA A 340 1.02 -0.43 -20.10
N VAL A 341 2.28 -0.87 -20.17
CA VAL A 341 2.95 -1.10 -21.47
C VAL A 341 2.29 -2.26 -22.23
N PHE A 342 1.97 -3.35 -21.52
CA PHE A 342 1.21 -4.47 -22.07
C PHE A 342 -0.12 -4.01 -22.67
N SER A 343 -0.87 -3.22 -21.93
CA SER A 343 -2.17 -2.67 -22.37
C SER A 343 -2.03 -1.82 -23.63
N LEU A 344 -0.99 -0.99 -23.69
CA LEU A 344 -0.67 -0.20 -24.90
C LEU A 344 -0.45 -1.09 -26.13
N ILE A 345 0.44 -2.09 -25.98
CA ILE A 345 0.76 -3.01 -27.08
C ILE A 345 -0.51 -3.77 -27.52
N CYS A 346 -1.29 -4.32 -26.57
CA CYS A 346 -2.56 -4.99 -26.83
C CYS A 346 -3.54 -4.08 -27.56
N TRP A 347 -3.74 -2.87 -27.07
CA TRP A 347 -4.73 -1.97 -27.59
C TRP A 347 -4.48 -1.59 -29.04
N PHE A 348 -3.24 -1.18 -29.38
CA PHE A 348 -2.88 -0.83 -30.74
C PHE A 348 -2.92 -2.03 -31.70
N TYR A 349 -2.71 -3.26 -31.18
CA TYR A 349 -2.84 -4.47 -31.96
C TYR A 349 -4.31 -4.89 -32.15
N TRP A 350 -5.16 -4.74 -31.11
CA TRP A 350 -6.55 -5.17 -31.12
C TRP A 350 -7.48 -4.19 -31.83
N VAL A 351 -7.22 -2.91 -31.66
CA VAL A 351 -8.02 -1.81 -32.20
C VAL A 351 -7.10 -0.86 -32.98
N PRO A 352 -6.66 -1.27 -34.20
CA PRO A 352 -5.77 -0.45 -34.99
C PRO A 352 -6.46 0.85 -35.38
N PHE A 353 -5.70 1.94 -35.42
CA PHE A 353 -6.22 3.26 -35.72
C PHE A 353 -6.60 3.38 -37.21
N ALA A 354 -7.83 3.78 -37.51
CA ALA A 354 -8.33 3.88 -38.87
C ALA A 354 -7.54 4.94 -39.68
N PRO A 355 -7.18 4.64 -40.94
CA PRO A 355 -6.37 5.53 -41.78
C PRO A 355 -6.96 6.93 -41.97
N CYS A 356 -8.30 7.05 -42.03
CA CYS A 356 -9.00 8.33 -42.23
C CYS A 356 -8.76 9.38 -41.12
N PHE A 357 -8.34 8.94 -39.91
CA PHE A 357 -8.07 9.85 -38.78
C PHE A 357 -6.57 10.09 -38.55
N ARG A 358 -5.69 9.73 -39.47
CA ARG A 358 -4.23 9.85 -39.28
C ARG A 358 -3.69 11.27 -39.45
N THR A 359 -4.43 12.16 -40.07
CA THR A 359 -3.99 13.53 -40.40
C THR A 359 -4.92 14.59 -39.77
N GLY A 360 -4.41 15.80 -39.62
CA GLY A 360 -5.16 16.96 -39.12
C GLY A 360 -5.29 17.04 -37.58
N TRP A 361 -5.76 18.18 -37.09
CA TRP A 361 -5.93 18.45 -35.65
C TRP A 361 -7.03 17.57 -35.02
N GLN A 362 -8.11 17.28 -35.78
CA GLN A 362 -9.17 16.36 -35.36
C GLN A 362 -8.60 14.94 -35.14
N GLY A 363 -7.69 14.49 -36.01
CA GLY A 363 -6.99 13.23 -35.86
C GLY A 363 -6.10 13.19 -34.63
N LEU A 364 -5.54 14.31 -34.18
CA LEU A 364 -4.77 14.38 -32.93
C LEU A 364 -5.66 14.13 -31.70
N VAL A 365 -6.81 14.79 -31.65
CA VAL A 365 -7.79 14.62 -30.56
C VAL A 365 -8.33 13.19 -30.52
N ILE A 366 -8.71 12.64 -31.68
CA ILE A 366 -9.24 11.27 -31.78
C ILE A 366 -8.17 10.24 -31.39
N ARG A 367 -6.91 10.44 -31.76
CA ARG A 367 -5.79 9.58 -31.28
C ARG A 367 -5.60 9.66 -29.78
N GLY A 368 -5.70 10.85 -29.19
CA GLY A 368 -5.65 11.05 -27.73
C GLY A 368 -6.80 10.30 -27.03
N LEU A 369 -8.03 10.45 -27.53
CA LEU A 369 -9.20 9.74 -27.01
C LEU A 369 -9.05 8.22 -27.16
N HIS A 370 -8.61 7.75 -28.33
CA HIS A 370 -8.37 6.32 -28.57
C HIS A 370 -7.35 5.74 -27.58
N LEU A 371 -6.23 6.44 -27.37
CA LEU A 371 -5.22 6.05 -26.40
C LEU A 371 -5.78 5.99 -24.98
N GLN A 372 -6.48 7.06 -24.55
CA GLN A 372 -7.04 7.14 -23.19
C GLN A 372 -8.11 6.08 -22.95
N LEU A 373 -8.97 5.82 -23.95
CA LEU A 373 -9.98 4.78 -23.89
C LEU A 373 -9.34 3.39 -23.72
N GLY A 374 -8.31 3.09 -24.53
CA GLY A 374 -7.58 1.82 -24.45
C GLY A 374 -6.90 1.62 -23.10
N MET A 375 -6.21 2.64 -22.63
CA MET A 375 -5.56 2.60 -21.31
C MET A 375 -6.58 2.45 -20.18
N MET A 376 -7.69 3.19 -20.23
CA MET A 376 -8.74 3.07 -19.23
C MET A 376 -9.33 1.65 -19.22
N LEU A 377 -9.78 1.14 -20.37
CA LEU A 377 -10.43 -0.17 -20.46
C LEU A 377 -9.51 -1.30 -20.03
N LEU A 378 -8.25 -1.32 -20.51
CA LEU A 378 -7.33 -2.42 -20.25
C LEU A 378 -6.66 -2.36 -18.87
N LEU A 379 -6.47 -1.17 -18.28
CA LEU A 379 -5.92 -1.03 -16.92
C LEU A 379 -7.00 -0.96 -15.84
N MET A 380 -8.24 -0.62 -16.18
CA MET A 380 -9.34 -0.50 -15.23
C MET A 380 -9.51 -1.73 -14.33
N PRO A 381 -9.48 -2.97 -14.85
CA PRO A 381 -9.62 -4.16 -13.99
C PRO A 381 -8.52 -4.24 -12.92
N LEU A 382 -7.27 -3.94 -13.29
CA LEU A 382 -6.16 -3.91 -12.33
C LEU A 382 -6.31 -2.76 -11.32
N GLN A 383 -6.70 -1.57 -11.78
CA GLN A 383 -6.91 -0.42 -10.89
C GLN A 383 -8.02 -0.70 -9.86
N ILE A 384 -9.11 -1.34 -10.28
CA ILE A 384 -10.20 -1.76 -9.40
C ILE A 384 -9.68 -2.72 -8.33
N VAL A 385 -8.86 -3.70 -8.70
CA VAL A 385 -8.28 -4.68 -7.76
C VAL A 385 -7.33 -4.00 -6.76
N LEU A 386 -6.50 -3.04 -7.23
CA LEU A 386 -5.48 -2.41 -6.38
C LEU A 386 -6.00 -1.26 -5.52
N PHE A 387 -6.94 -0.47 -6.05
CA PHE A 387 -7.43 0.74 -5.38
C PHE A 387 -8.86 0.61 -4.84
N HIS A 388 -9.50 -0.53 -5.06
CA HIS A 388 -10.87 -0.84 -4.63
C HIS A 388 -11.90 0.21 -5.08
N GLY A 389 -11.63 0.84 -6.23
CA GLY A 389 -12.48 1.87 -6.79
C GLY A 389 -12.00 2.35 -8.16
N ILE A 390 -12.83 3.15 -8.80
CA ILE A 390 -12.58 3.73 -10.11
C ILE A 390 -13.05 5.18 -10.17
N SER A 391 -12.29 6.01 -10.90
CA SER A 391 -12.70 7.37 -11.22
C SER A 391 -13.45 7.38 -12.56
N LEU A 392 -14.73 7.73 -12.55
CA LEU A 392 -15.54 7.87 -13.76
C LEU A 392 -15.07 9.06 -14.62
N LEU A 393 -14.53 10.10 -13.98
CA LEU A 393 -14.05 11.31 -14.63
C LEU A 393 -12.57 11.22 -15.06
N SER A 394 -11.95 10.04 -14.94
CA SER A 394 -10.54 9.86 -15.33
C SER A 394 -10.29 10.11 -16.82
N ILE A 395 -11.24 9.79 -17.72
CA ILE A 395 -11.08 10.06 -19.15
C ILE A 395 -10.95 11.56 -19.43
N PRO A 396 -11.93 12.42 -19.11
CA PRO A 396 -11.81 13.85 -19.37
C PRO A 396 -10.66 14.49 -18.60
N ALA A 397 -10.41 14.06 -17.36
CA ALA A 397 -9.29 14.54 -16.55
C ALA A 397 -7.93 14.25 -17.22
N ASN A 398 -7.73 13.03 -17.71
CA ASN A 398 -6.48 12.66 -18.38
C ASN A 398 -6.36 13.23 -19.80
N LEU A 399 -7.47 13.35 -20.52
CA LEU A 399 -7.46 13.99 -21.83
C LEU A 399 -7.03 15.46 -21.75
N TRP A 400 -7.35 16.13 -20.66
CA TRP A 400 -6.90 17.48 -20.36
C TRP A 400 -5.46 17.52 -19.79
N ALA A 401 -5.20 16.76 -18.74
CA ALA A 401 -3.97 16.86 -17.98
C ALA A 401 -2.75 16.23 -18.67
N VAL A 402 -2.90 15.06 -19.31
CA VAL A 402 -1.77 14.32 -19.90
C VAL A 402 -1.08 15.11 -21.03
N PRO A 403 -1.76 15.73 -22.01
CA PRO A 403 -1.09 16.52 -23.03
C PRO A 403 -0.33 17.71 -22.45
N LEU A 404 -0.94 18.47 -21.54
CA LEU A 404 -0.32 19.65 -20.93
C LEU A 404 0.91 19.28 -20.10
N VAL A 405 0.80 18.26 -19.27
CA VAL A 405 1.94 17.80 -18.46
C VAL A 405 3.04 17.23 -19.35
N SER A 406 2.70 16.38 -20.33
CA SER A 406 3.69 15.72 -21.15
C SER A 406 4.34 16.62 -22.19
N LEU A 407 3.59 17.55 -22.82
CA LEU A 407 4.12 18.37 -23.91
C LEU A 407 4.66 19.73 -23.45
N ILE A 408 4.25 20.21 -22.27
CA ILE A 408 4.67 21.53 -21.76
C ILE A 408 5.40 21.38 -20.43
N THR A 409 4.72 20.88 -19.38
CA THR A 409 5.29 20.88 -18.02
C THR A 409 6.60 20.12 -17.95
N VAL A 410 6.62 18.85 -18.36
CA VAL A 410 7.82 17.98 -18.21
C VAL A 410 8.97 18.44 -19.11
N PRO A 411 8.79 18.79 -20.39
CA PRO A 411 9.86 19.39 -21.19
C PRO A 411 10.45 20.67 -20.56
N CYS A 412 9.60 21.56 -20.05
CA CYS A 412 10.04 22.76 -19.36
C CYS A 412 10.83 22.43 -18.08
N VAL A 413 10.38 21.48 -17.27
CA VAL A 413 11.10 21.00 -16.08
C VAL A 413 12.48 20.45 -16.47
N LEU A 414 12.56 19.61 -17.50
CA LEU A 414 13.83 19.04 -17.99
C LEU A 414 14.78 20.13 -18.52
N LEU A 415 14.27 21.09 -19.30
CA LEU A 415 15.07 22.22 -19.80
C LEU A 415 15.52 23.12 -18.65
N ALA A 416 14.66 23.43 -17.69
CA ALA A 416 15.02 24.20 -16.51
C ALA A 416 16.15 23.52 -15.71
N GLN A 417 16.13 22.19 -15.60
CA GLN A 417 17.20 21.42 -14.96
C GLN A 417 18.52 21.51 -15.74
N VAL A 418 18.49 21.45 -17.08
CA VAL A 418 19.69 21.62 -17.92
C VAL A 418 20.28 23.01 -17.73
N PHE A 419 19.44 24.05 -17.66
CA PHE A 419 19.84 25.44 -17.52
C PHE A 419 19.92 25.92 -16.05
N THR A 420 19.99 25.02 -15.07
CA THR A 420 20.03 25.37 -13.63
C THR A 420 21.15 26.38 -13.28
N LEU A 421 22.30 26.34 -13.98
CA LEU A 421 23.41 27.27 -13.81
C LEU A 421 23.17 28.65 -14.46
N LEU A 422 22.12 28.81 -15.25
CA LEU A 422 21.70 30.06 -15.90
C LEU A 422 20.34 30.49 -15.36
N PRO A 423 20.26 31.15 -14.19
CA PRO A 423 18.99 31.35 -13.45
C PRO A 423 17.90 32.08 -14.25
N LEU A 424 18.23 33.02 -15.12
CA LEU A 424 17.28 33.73 -15.96
C LEU A 424 16.59 32.78 -16.96
N VAL A 425 17.37 31.92 -17.63
CA VAL A 425 16.86 30.96 -18.61
C VAL A 425 16.05 29.87 -17.88
N ALA A 426 16.59 29.33 -16.79
CA ALA A 426 15.88 28.36 -15.97
C ALA A 426 14.56 28.93 -15.42
N GLY A 427 14.54 30.20 -14.98
CA GLY A 427 13.36 30.89 -14.49
C GLY A 427 12.24 31.01 -15.52
N MET A 428 12.58 31.23 -16.79
CA MET A 428 11.57 31.23 -17.88
C MET A 428 10.88 29.86 -18.01
N PHE A 429 11.68 28.79 -17.96
CA PHE A 429 11.11 27.42 -18.04
C PHE A 429 10.33 27.03 -16.78
N TRP A 430 10.81 27.42 -15.59
CA TRP A 430 10.07 27.23 -14.34
C TRP A 430 8.73 27.98 -14.34
N SER A 431 8.70 29.22 -14.82
CA SER A 431 7.47 30.03 -14.94
C SER A 431 6.45 29.36 -15.85
N LEU A 432 6.89 28.86 -17.01
CA LEU A 432 6.02 28.19 -17.95
C LEU A 432 5.50 26.86 -17.41
N ALA A 433 6.34 26.10 -16.68
CA ALA A 433 5.95 24.87 -16.03
C ALA A 433 4.93 25.12 -14.90
N ASP A 434 5.11 26.16 -14.07
CA ASP A 434 4.19 26.55 -13.01
C ASP A 434 2.82 27.00 -13.56
N LEU A 435 2.83 27.82 -14.59
CA LEU A 435 1.62 28.23 -15.31
C LEU A 435 0.87 27.03 -15.88
N SER A 436 1.59 26.13 -16.56
CA SER A 436 1.03 24.92 -17.13
C SER A 436 0.38 24.04 -16.07
N LEU A 437 1.02 23.83 -14.90
CA LEU A 437 0.46 23.08 -13.78
C LEU A 437 -0.78 23.76 -13.18
N THR A 438 -0.75 25.08 -13.07
CA THR A 438 -1.91 25.84 -12.60
C THR A 438 -3.10 25.62 -13.51
N VAL A 439 -2.92 25.68 -14.83
CA VAL A 439 -3.95 25.39 -15.85
C VAL A 439 -4.43 23.93 -15.76
N VAL A 440 -3.52 22.98 -15.48
CA VAL A 440 -3.89 21.56 -15.30
C VAL A 440 -4.77 21.36 -14.08
N LEU A 441 -4.43 21.97 -12.93
CA LEU A 441 -5.10 21.71 -11.67
C LEU A 441 -6.49 22.40 -11.56
N LEU A 442 -6.69 23.51 -12.28
CA LEU A 442 -7.92 24.30 -12.19
C LEU A 442 -9.19 23.44 -12.45
N PRO A 443 -9.32 22.69 -13.56
CA PRO A 443 -10.53 21.91 -13.83
C PRO A 443 -10.59 20.58 -13.06
N LEU A 444 -9.49 20.13 -12.43
CA LEU A 444 -9.49 18.88 -11.69
C LEU A 444 -10.26 18.96 -10.37
N SER A 445 -10.32 20.15 -9.73
CA SER A 445 -10.99 20.32 -8.45
C SER A 445 -12.48 19.91 -8.48
N PRO A 446 -13.33 20.35 -9.41
CA PRO A 446 -14.71 19.90 -9.50
C PRO A 446 -14.86 18.44 -9.91
N MET A 447 -13.84 17.82 -10.52
CA MET A 447 -13.89 16.43 -10.98
C MET A 447 -13.67 15.39 -9.87
N ARG A 448 -13.47 15.79 -8.61
CA ARG A 448 -13.29 14.87 -7.46
C ARG A 448 -14.49 13.98 -7.18
N ILE A 449 -15.68 14.38 -7.58
CA ILE A 449 -16.96 13.70 -7.28
C ILE A 449 -17.07 12.34 -8.00
N GLY A 450 -16.22 12.10 -9.01
CA GLY A 450 -16.33 10.92 -9.88
C GLY A 450 -15.77 9.61 -9.33
N TRP A 451 -15.32 9.53 -8.06
CA TRP A 451 -14.76 8.30 -7.50
C TRP A 451 -15.85 7.35 -7.01
N LEU A 452 -15.88 6.13 -7.57
CA LEU A 452 -16.76 5.03 -7.15
C LEU A 452 -15.97 3.93 -6.45
N TYR A 453 -16.43 3.54 -5.27
CA TYR A 453 -15.87 2.40 -4.54
C TYR A 453 -16.50 1.09 -4.99
N THR A 454 -15.69 0.06 -5.24
CA THR A 454 -16.14 -1.28 -5.67
C THR A 454 -16.11 -2.30 -4.52
N GLY A 455 -15.48 -1.95 -3.41
CA GLY A 455 -15.42 -2.76 -2.21
C GLY A 455 -14.81 -4.15 -2.43
N SER A 456 -15.29 -5.15 -1.69
CA SER A 456 -14.85 -6.55 -1.77
C SER A 456 -15.13 -7.20 -3.12
N ALA A 457 -16.09 -6.69 -3.88
CA ALA A 457 -16.36 -7.14 -5.25
C ALA A 457 -15.29 -6.75 -6.26
N SER A 458 -14.31 -5.90 -5.87
CA SER A 458 -13.26 -5.38 -6.76
C SER A 458 -12.50 -6.48 -7.50
N VAL A 459 -12.17 -7.58 -6.84
CA VAL A 459 -11.46 -8.71 -7.45
C VAL A 459 -12.31 -9.37 -8.53
N ALA A 460 -13.58 -9.67 -8.23
CA ALA A 460 -14.50 -10.30 -9.19
C ALA A 460 -14.82 -9.36 -10.37
N ILE A 461 -15.02 -8.06 -10.11
CA ILE A 461 -15.25 -7.05 -11.15
C ILE A 461 -13.99 -6.92 -12.03
N GLY A 462 -12.79 -6.92 -11.42
CA GLY A 462 -11.54 -6.85 -12.16
C GLY A 462 -11.34 -8.05 -13.10
N PHE A 463 -11.45 -9.26 -12.58
CA PHE A 463 -11.36 -10.47 -13.41
C PHE A 463 -12.48 -10.56 -14.45
N GLY A 464 -13.71 -10.23 -14.07
CA GLY A 464 -14.85 -10.17 -14.99
C GLY A 464 -14.64 -9.16 -16.12
N GLY A 465 -14.05 -8.00 -15.83
CA GLY A 465 -13.70 -6.99 -16.83
C GLY A 465 -12.70 -7.50 -17.85
N TRP A 466 -11.60 -8.14 -17.41
CA TRP A 466 -10.64 -8.77 -18.31
C TRP A 466 -11.26 -9.89 -19.13
N LEU A 467 -12.06 -10.72 -18.52
CA LEU A 467 -12.78 -11.80 -19.19
C LEU A 467 -13.75 -11.27 -20.27
N ALA A 468 -14.51 -10.21 -19.95
CA ALA A 468 -15.40 -9.56 -20.91
C ALA A 468 -14.63 -9.01 -22.12
N MET A 469 -13.45 -8.43 -21.92
CA MET A 469 -12.60 -7.96 -23.00
C MET A 469 -12.09 -9.11 -23.89
N LEU A 470 -11.70 -10.25 -23.28
CA LEU A 470 -11.28 -11.44 -24.03
C LEU A 470 -12.45 -12.03 -24.83
N ILE A 471 -13.61 -12.14 -24.22
CA ILE A 471 -14.86 -12.59 -24.89
C ILE A 471 -15.15 -11.69 -26.08
N TRP A 472 -15.08 -10.38 -25.90
CA TRP A 472 -15.28 -9.42 -26.98
C TRP A 472 -14.21 -9.57 -28.06
N ARG A 473 -12.95 -9.59 -27.72
CA ARG A 473 -11.82 -9.63 -28.66
C ARG A 473 -11.81 -10.89 -29.53
N PHE A 474 -12.12 -12.05 -28.95
CA PHE A 474 -12.12 -13.33 -29.66
C PHE A 474 -13.50 -13.72 -30.15
N SER A 475 -14.48 -12.84 -30.02
CA SER A 475 -15.87 -13.07 -30.46
C SER A 475 -16.47 -14.36 -29.89
N TRP A 476 -16.08 -14.78 -28.68
CA TRP A 476 -16.57 -15.99 -28.04
C TRP A 476 -18.08 -15.95 -27.83
N TRP A 477 -18.66 -14.78 -27.64
CA TRP A 477 -20.12 -14.59 -27.56
C TRP A 477 -20.88 -15.02 -28.80
N ARG A 478 -20.22 -15.07 -29.99
CA ARG A 478 -20.82 -15.58 -31.24
C ARG A 478 -20.68 -17.08 -31.38
N ASN A 479 -19.49 -17.62 -31.03
CA ASN A 479 -19.17 -19.04 -31.29
C ASN A 479 -19.50 -19.95 -30.10
N TYR A 480 -19.52 -19.43 -28.88
CA TYR A 480 -19.70 -20.17 -27.64
C TYR A 480 -20.69 -19.47 -26.70
N SER A 481 -21.81 -18.95 -27.24
CA SER A 481 -22.79 -18.13 -26.51
C SER A 481 -23.29 -18.75 -25.22
N ILE A 482 -23.60 -20.06 -25.23
CA ILE A 482 -24.08 -20.80 -24.05
C ILE A 482 -22.96 -20.86 -22.98
N GLY A 483 -21.72 -21.17 -23.36
CA GLY A 483 -20.59 -21.23 -22.45
C GLY A 483 -20.28 -19.86 -21.80
N VAL A 484 -20.36 -18.79 -22.60
CA VAL A 484 -20.21 -17.41 -22.10
C VAL A 484 -21.33 -17.05 -21.13
N MET A 485 -22.58 -17.40 -21.45
CA MET A 485 -23.71 -17.17 -20.57
C MET A 485 -23.54 -17.90 -19.21
N VAL A 486 -23.18 -19.18 -19.26
CA VAL A 486 -22.93 -19.98 -18.05
C VAL A 486 -21.82 -19.38 -17.21
N LEU A 487 -20.73 -18.92 -17.86
CA LEU A 487 -19.60 -18.29 -17.18
C LEU A 487 -20.01 -16.97 -16.52
N CYS A 488 -20.78 -16.11 -17.20
CA CYS A 488 -21.30 -14.86 -16.63
C CYS A 488 -22.25 -15.10 -15.46
N VAL A 489 -23.16 -16.08 -15.58
CA VAL A 489 -24.07 -16.47 -14.50
C VAL A 489 -23.28 -16.96 -13.28
N ASN A 490 -22.27 -17.83 -13.47
CA ASN A 490 -21.43 -18.29 -12.36
C ASN A 490 -20.65 -17.15 -11.70
N LEU A 491 -20.14 -16.20 -12.47
CA LEU A 491 -19.46 -15.02 -11.91
C LEU A 491 -20.43 -14.19 -11.06
N VAL A 492 -21.65 -13.94 -11.54
CA VAL A 492 -22.69 -13.24 -10.77
C VAL A 492 -23.06 -14.01 -9.50
N LEU A 493 -23.30 -15.30 -9.60
CA LEU A 493 -23.61 -16.14 -8.43
C LEU A 493 -22.45 -16.17 -7.43
N PHE A 494 -21.21 -16.18 -7.91
CA PHE A 494 -20.03 -16.10 -7.04
C PHE A 494 -19.96 -14.77 -6.27
N THR A 495 -20.30 -13.65 -6.93
CA THR A 495 -20.30 -12.32 -6.28
C THR A 495 -21.49 -12.14 -5.32
N GLN A 496 -22.58 -12.90 -5.53
CA GLN A 496 -23.78 -12.86 -4.68
C GLN A 496 -23.74 -13.82 -3.49
N ARG A 497 -22.72 -14.70 -3.40
CA ARG A 497 -22.56 -15.55 -2.21
C ARG A 497 -22.40 -14.65 -0.99
N ARG A 498 -23.48 -14.51 -0.22
CA ARG A 498 -23.44 -13.91 1.11
C ARG A 498 -22.87 -14.93 2.08
N ASP A 499 -22.02 -14.47 2.98
CA ASP A 499 -21.61 -15.28 4.10
C ASP A 499 -22.85 -15.66 4.93
N GLU A 500 -22.98 -16.92 5.32
CA GLU A 500 -24.19 -17.44 6.02
C GLU A 500 -24.23 -17.07 7.51
N TYR A 501 -23.32 -16.19 8.00
CA TYR A 501 -23.31 -15.77 9.39
C TYR A 501 -24.50 -14.85 9.72
N GLN A 502 -25.00 -14.95 10.96
CA GLN A 502 -26.11 -14.12 11.44
C GLN A 502 -25.65 -12.69 11.76
N TRP A 503 -24.50 -12.55 12.38
CA TRP A 503 -23.83 -11.30 12.67
C TRP A 503 -22.32 -11.51 12.81
N ARG A 504 -21.57 -10.42 12.74
CA ARG A 504 -20.11 -10.43 12.77
C ARG A 504 -19.58 -9.32 13.64
N VAL A 505 -18.46 -9.58 14.32
CA VAL A 505 -17.71 -8.60 15.11
C VAL A 505 -16.28 -8.55 14.60
N ASP A 506 -15.83 -7.37 14.25
CA ASP A 506 -14.46 -7.12 13.81
C ASP A 506 -13.76 -6.16 14.75
N MET A 507 -12.70 -6.61 15.40
CA MET A 507 -11.74 -5.75 16.06
C MET A 507 -10.68 -5.37 15.05
N LEU A 508 -10.64 -4.10 14.67
CA LEU A 508 -9.69 -3.60 13.68
C LEU A 508 -8.30 -3.45 14.29
N ASP A 509 -7.29 -3.81 13.52
CA ASP A 509 -5.90 -3.53 13.87
C ASP A 509 -5.60 -2.05 13.59
N ILE A 510 -5.79 -1.21 14.58
CA ILE A 510 -5.53 0.23 14.52
C ILE A 510 -4.26 0.63 15.29
N GLY A 511 -3.51 -0.35 15.79
CA GLY A 511 -2.37 -0.12 16.65
C GLY A 511 -2.81 0.23 18.08
N HIS A 512 -2.43 1.40 18.60
CA HIS A 512 -2.89 1.87 19.90
C HIS A 512 -4.23 2.58 19.79
N GLY A 513 -5.19 2.17 20.63
CA GLY A 513 -6.57 2.61 20.65
C GLY A 513 -7.54 1.49 20.33
N LEU A 514 -8.83 1.80 20.18
CA LEU A 514 -9.88 0.81 20.00
C LEU A 514 -10.80 1.17 18.83
N ALA A 515 -11.15 0.18 18.02
CA ALA A 515 -12.24 0.25 17.06
C ALA A 515 -12.82 -1.16 16.85
N VAL A 516 -14.07 -1.35 17.26
CA VAL A 516 -14.82 -2.59 17.07
C VAL A 516 -16.04 -2.32 16.22
N VAL A 517 -16.21 -3.08 15.14
CA VAL A 517 -17.34 -2.97 14.22
C VAL A 517 -18.25 -4.18 14.44
N ILE A 518 -19.52 -3.94 14.74
CA ILE A 518 -20.55 -4.95 14.87
C ILE A 518 -21.42 -4.86 13.63
N GLU A 519 -21.37 -5.87 12.77
CA GLU A 519 -22.04 -5.92 11.47
C GLU A 519 -23.19 -6.90 11.47
N ARG A 520 -24.30 -6.45 10.90
CA ARG A 520 -25.41 -7.33 10.50
C ARG A 520 -26.08 -6.78 9.25
N GLU A 521 -26.27 -7.64 8.22
CA GLU A 521 -26.96 -7.31 6.96
C GLU A 521 -26.45 -6.06 6.23
N GLY A 522 -25.11 -5.82 6.25
CA GLY A 522 -24.47 -4.69 5.57
C GLY A 522 -24.58 -3.35 6.31
N LYS A 523 -25.16 -3.34 7.50
CA LYS A 523 -25.20 -2.20 8.41
C LYS A 523 -24.33 -2.48 9.61
N ALA A 524 -23.82 -1.42 10.27
CA ALA A 524 -22.97 -1.60 11.43
C ALA A 524 -23.16 -0.54 12.51
N ILE A 525 -22.79 -0.95 13.72
CA ILE A 525 -22.48 -0.09 14.85
C ILE A 525 -20.96 -0.15 15.06
N ILE A 526 -20.33 1.01 15.23
CA ILE A 526 -18.92 1.07 15.60
C ILE A 526 -18.78 1.50 17.05
N PHE A 527 -17.94 0.77 17.79
CA PHE A 527 -17.55 1.07 19.16
C PHE A 527 -16.11 1.59 19.15
N ASP A 528 -15.94 2.86 19.51
CA ASP A 528 -14.73 3.67 19.41
C ASP A 528 -14.21 3.91 17.97
N THR A 529 -13.38 4.93 17.82
CA THR A 529 -12.99 5.45 16.49
C THR A 529 -11.49 5.59 16.32
N GLY A 530 -10.71 5.04 17.26
CA GLY A 530 -9.25 5.05 17.23
C GLY A 530 -8.61 6.42 17.39
N ASN A 531 -7.30 6.44 17.28
CA ASN A 531 -6.44 7.58 17.57
C ASN A 531 -6.32 8.57 16.40
N ARG A 532 -5.84 9.78 16.74
CA ARG A 532 -5.50 10.86 15.80
C ARG A 532 -4.08 11.38 16.07
N TRP A 533 -3.35 11.72 15.01
CA TRP A 533 -2.05 12.38 15.07
C TRP A 533 -2.02 13.54 14.08
N GLY A 534 -1.89 14.76 14.59
CA GLY A 534 -1.92 15.97 13.76
C GLY A 534 -3.16 16.00 12.87
N THR A 535 -2.99 16.03 11.56
CA THR A 535 -4.07 16.03 10.56
C THR A 535 -4.55 14.64 10.14
N SER A 536 -3.97 13.56 10.66
CA SER A 536 -4.24 12.18 10.25
C SER A 536 -4.88 11.39 11.40
N SER A 537 -5.90 10.58 11.09
CA SER A 537 -6.58 9.72 12.06
C SER A 537 -6.56 8.25 11.64
N MET A 538 -6.83 7.34 12.60
CA MET A 538 -7.05 5.92 12.28
C MET A 538 -8.36 5.72 11.53
N ALA A 539 -9.33 6.62 11.69
CA ALA A 539 -10.53 6.59 10.87
C ALA A 539 -10.19 6.71 9.37
N SER A 540 -9.38 7.69 8.98
CA SER A 540 -9.01 7.90 7.57
C SER A 540 -8.08 6.81 7.01
N LYS A 541 -7.18 6.24 7.85
CA LYS A 541 -6.18 5.26 7.41
C LYS A 541 -6.66 3.82 7.41
N VAL A 542 -7.55 3.44 8.34
CA VAL A 542 -7.94 2.05 8.58
C VAL A 542 -9.45 1.88 8.53
N ILE A 543 -10.22 2.62 9.35
CA ILE A 543 -11.65 2.35 9.55
C ILE A 543 -12.45 2.62 8.27
N LEU A 544 -12.31 3.80 7.67
CA LEU A 544 -13.03 4.14 6.42
C LEU A 544 -12.63 3.25 5.24
N PRO A 545 -11.36 2.92 4.98
CA PRO A 545 -10.99 1.92 3.99
C PRO A 545 -11.64 0.55 4.23
N TYR A 546 -11.65 0.07 5.46
CA TYR A 546 -12.30 -1.19 5.84
C TYR A 546 -13.82 -1.15 5.56
N LEU A 547 -14.52 -0.11 6.03
CA LEU A 547 -15.96 0.04 5.83
C LEU A 547 -16.34 0.10 4.33
N ARG A 548 -15.55 0.81 3.55
CA ARG A 548 -15.71 0.90 2.09
C ARG A 548 -15.43 -0.43 1.39
N TRP A 549 -14.40 -1.15 1.84
CA TRP A 549 -14.10 -2.48 1.34
C TRP A 549 -15.25 -3.46 1.58
N ARG A 550 -15.81 -3.43 2.80
CA ARG A 550 -16.95 -4.28 3.18
C ARG A 550 -18.27 -3.81 2.58
N GLY A 551 -18.37 -2.58 2.10
CA GLY A 551 -19.64 -1.98 1.67
C GLY A 551 -20.62 -1.73 2.82
N ILE A 552 -20.11 -1.47 4.03
CA ILE A 552 -20.87 -1.33 5.27
C ILE A 552 -21.27 0.12 5.49
N THR A 553 -22.52 0.33 5.92
CA THR A 553 -23.03 1.64 6.36
C THR A 553 -23.11 1.69 7.88
N ILE A 554 -22.55 2.75 8.49
CA ILE A 554 -22.62 2.97 9.94
C ILE A 554 -23.95 3.66 10.29
N GLU A 555 -24.72 3.04 11.18
CA GLU A 555 -25.98 3.61 11.72
C GLU A 555 -25.77 4.22 13.11
N GLN A 556 -24.82 3.71 13.91
CA GLN A 556 -24.51 4.26 15.22
C GLN A 556 -23.01 4.20 15.52
N ILE A 557 -22.53 5.25 16.20
CA ILE A 557 -21.19 5.37 16.76
C ILE A 557 -21.31 5.37 18.27
N ILE A 558 -20.64 4.48 18.96
CA ILE A 558 -20.61 4.42 20.41
C ILE A 558 -19.19 4.75 20.87
N LEU A 559 -19.04 5.71 21.77
CA LEU A 559 -17.75 6.08 22.35
C LEU A 559 -17.69 5.55 23.78
N SER A 560 -16.56 4.95 24.13
CA SER A 560 -16.34 4.41 25.47
C SER A 560 -16.09 5.52 26.50
N HIS A 561 -15.09 6.37 26.27
CA HIS A 561 -14.68 7.47 27.15
C HIS A 561 -13.97 8.57 26.37
N ASP A 562 -13.59 9.70 27.02
CA ASP A 562 -13.08 10.91 26.35
C ASP A 562 -11.54 10.92 26.23
N HIS A 563 -10.95 9.83 25.73
CA HIS A 563 -9.54 9.79 25.37
C HIS A 563 -9.36 9.79 23.85
N GLN A 564 -8.27 10.42 23.38
CA GLN A 564 -8.00 10.64 21.96
C GLN A 564 -7.83 9.33 21.17
N ASP A 565 -7.33 8.28 21.77
CA ASP A 565 -7.15 6.95 21.15
C ASP A 565 -8.47 6.16 21.00
N HIS A 566 -9.59 6.71 21.52
CA HIS A 566 -10.95 6.19 21.35
C HIS A 566 -11.84 7.13 20.53
N THR A 567 -11.65 8.45 20.65
CA THR A 567 -12.51 9.46 20.03
C THR A 567 -11.88 10.14 18.80
N GLY A 568 -10.57 9.90 18.54
CA GLY A 568 -9.79 10.68 17.58
C GLY A 568 -10.28 10.65 16.13
N GLY A 569 -10.98 9.60 15.72
CA GLY A 569 -11.53 9.45 14.38
C GLY A 569 -12.99 9.87 14.20
N LEU A 570 -13.65 10.36 15.26
CA LEU A 570 -15.09 10.63 15.26
C LEU A 570 -15.51 11.59 14.13
N ALA A 571 -14.80 12.70 13.96
CA ALA A 571 -15.15 13.72 12.98
C ALA A 571 -15.14 13.18 11.53
N GLU A 572 -14.16 12.35 11.19
CA GLU A 572 -14.06 11.77 9.85
C GLU A 572 -15.15 10.71 9.59
N ILE A 573 -15.50 9.92 10.62
CA ILE A 573 -16.58 8.92 10.49
C ILE A 573 -17.92 9.62 10.39
N GLN A 574 -18.20 10.67 11.18
CA GLN A 574 -19.42 11.47 11.06
C GLN A 574 -19.53 12.18 9.70
N ALA A 575 -18.42 12.71 9.19
CA ALA A 575 -18.39 13.31 7.86
C ALA A 575 -18.71 12.29 6.74
N ALA A 576 -18.29 11.04 6.90
CA ALA A 576 -18.60 9.97 5.95
C ALA A 576 -20.01 9.39 6.12
N PHE A 577 -20.55 9.40 7.34
CA PHE A 577 -21.87 8.88 7.70
C PHE A 577 -22.65 9.90 8.55
N PRO A 578 -23.14 10.99 7.93
CA PRO A 578 -23.76 12.10 8.67
C PRO A 578 -25.08 11.71 9.35
N MET A 579 -25.72 10.64 8.93
CA MET A 579 -26.95 10.12 9.53
C MET A 579 -26.71 9.19 10.73
N ALA A 580 -25.44 8.84 11.01
CA ALA A 580 -25.11 7.97 12.13
C ALA A 580 -25.34 8.68 13.47
N THR A 581 -26.09 8.03 14.38
CA THR A 581 -26.29 8.57 15.72
C THR A 581 -25.05 8.32 16.57
N VAL A 582 -24.72 9.28 17.46
CA VAL A 582 -23.60 9.14 18.39
C VAL A 582 -24.12 8.89 19.80
N ARG A 583 -23.54 7.89 20.49
CA ARG A 583 -23.82 7.60 21.90
C ARG A 583 -22.51 7.69 22.69
N ALA A 584 -22.53 8.38 23.83
CA ALA A 584 -21.37 8.52 24.70
C ALA A 584 -21.78 8.69 26.17
N PRO A 585 -20.91 8.38 27.14
CA PRO A 585 -21.15 8.67 28.57
C PRO A 585 -20.88 10.13 28.92
N PHE A 586 -20.41 10.95 27.96
CA PHE A 586 -20.03 12.36 28.13
C PHE A 586 -20.61 13.23 27.00
N PRO A 587 -20.78 14.55 27.22
CA PRO A 587 -21.23 15.48 26.20
C PRO A 587 -20.10 15.77 25.17
N LEU A 588 -20.44 15.84 23.90
CA LEU A 588 -19.51 16.22 22.83
C LEU A 588 -19.67 17.69 22.45
N LYS A 589 -18.58 18.44 22.39
CA LYS A 589 -18.59 19.88 22.06
C LYS A 589 -19.15 20.20 20.67
N TYR A 590 -19.06 19.26 19.73
CA TYR A 590 -19.38 19.46 18.31
C TYR A 590 -20.58 18.64 17.81
N ALA A 591 -21.24 17.88 18.70
CA ALA A 591 -22.40 17.07 18.35
C ALA A 591 -23.51 17.28 19.39
N PRO A 592 -24.47 18.20 19.15
CA PRO A 592 -25.50 18.57 20.16
C PRO A 592 -26.47 17.40 20.48
N ASN A 593 -26.60 16.42 19.58
CA ASN A 593 -27.56 15.31 19.72
C ASN A 593 -26.86 13.98 20.09
N VAL A 594 -26.07 13.98 21.17
CA VAL A 594 -25.44 12.76 21.67
C VAL A 594 -26.44 11.98 22.53
N LEU A 595 -26.68 10.73 22.15
CA LEU A 595 -27.48 9.80 22.96
C LEU A 595 -26.68 9.40 24.21
N PRO A 596 -27.31 9.33 25.38
CA PRO A 596 -26.61 8.98 26.61
C PRO A 596 -26.17 7.52 26.61
N CYS A 597 -24.98 7.25 27.18
CA CYS A 597 -24.58 5.92 27.63
C CYS A 597 -24.62 5.89 29.16
N LYS A 598 -25.70 5.36 29.73
CA LYS A 598 -25.88 5.18 31.19
C LYS A 598 -26.55 3.85 31.50
N GLN A 599 -26.23 3.29 32.65
CA GLN A 599 -26.71 2.01 33.13
C GLN A 599 -28.24 1.88 33.03
N GLY A 600 -28.71 0.71 32.57
CA GLY A 600 -30.11 0.37 32.46
C GLY A 600 -30.75 0.74 31.12
N LEU A 601 -30.05 1.45 30.24
CA LEU A 601 -30.55 1.68 28.87
C LEU A 601 -30.44 0.38 28.07
N VAL A 602 -31.54 0.05 27.37
CA VAL A 602 -31.64 -1.12 26.49
C VAL A 602 -32.24 -0.67 25.18
N TRP A 603 -31.70 -1.17 24.07
CA TRP A 603 -32.31 -1.01 22.74
C TRP A 603 -32.03 -2.23 21.88
N GLN A 604 -32.86 -2.39 20.86
CA GLN A 604 -32.69 -3.42 19.85
C GLN A 604 -32.22 -2.79 18.55
N TRP A 605 -31.25 -3.43 17.90
CA TRP A 605 -30.76 -3.05 16.60
C TRP A 605 -30.57 -4.29 15.73
N GLN A 606 -31.21 -4.36 14.57
CA GLN A 606 -31.12 -5.49 13.64
C GLN A 606 -31.29 -6.88 14.34
N GLY A 607 -32.18 -6.97 15.34
CA GLY A 607 -32.39 -8.19 16.12
C GLY A 607 -31.31 -8.52 17.16
N LEU A 608 -30.32 -7.64 17.36
CA LEU A 608 -29.36 -7.72 18.47
C LEU A 608 -29.82 -6.84 19.62
N ASN A 609 -29.75 -7.34 20.83
CA ASN A 609 -30.07 -6.60 22.04
C ASN A 609 -28.82 -5.96 22.58
N PHE A 610 -28.87 -4.64 22.80
CA PHE A 610 -27.82 -3.83 23.42
C PHE A 610 -28.26 -3.43 24.82
N GLU A 611 -27.46 -3.68 25.83
CA GLU A 611 -27.71 -3.29 27.20
C GLU A 611 -26.50 -2.57 27.78
N VAL A 612 -26.70 -1.33 28.26
CA VAL A 612 -25.68 -0.55 28.95
C VAL A 612 -25.60 -0.98 30.40
N LEU A 613 -24.43 -1.45 30.81
CA LEU A 613 -24.17 -1.94 32.16
C LEU A 613 -23.42 -0.91 33.03
N TRP A 614 -22.74 0.08 32.41
CA TRP A 614 -21.95 1.12 33.06
C TRP A 614 -21.73 2.31 32.11
N PRO A 615 -21.52 3.58 32.57
CA PRO A 615 -21.58 4.09 33.95
C PRO A 615 -23.02 4.27 34.48
N ARG A 616 -23.16 4.56 35.76
CA ARG A 616 -24.47 4.79 36.36
C ARG A 616 -25.16 6.06 35.87
N GLU A 617 -24.36 7.10 35.66
CA GLU A 617 -24.81 8.42 35.19
C GLU A 617 -23.92 8.95 34.09
N GLN A 618 -24.38 9.97 33.39
CA GLN A 618 -23.52 10.71 32.44
C GLN A 618 -22.49 11.54 33.18
N ILE A 619 -21.28 11.62 32.64
CA ILE A 619 -20.10 12.23 33.23
C ILE A 619 -19.58 13.30 32.28
N ILE A 620 -19.16 14.46 32.78
CA ILE A 620 -18.72 15.59 31.94
C ILE A 620 -17.36 15.25 31.28
N ASN A 621 -16.42 14.65 32.03
CA ASN A 621 -15.09 14.24 31.54
C ASN A 621 -14.89 12.76 31.88
N ALA A 622 -15.36 11.89 31.01
CA ALA A 622 -15.28 10.45 31.21
C ALA A 622 -13.84 9.96 31.06
N GLN A 623 -13.30 9.39 32.15
CA GLN A 623 -12.00 8.73 32.21
C GLN A 623 -12.16 7.21 31.99
N ASN A 624 -11.06 6.45 32.05
CA ASN A 624 -11.03 5.00 31.86
C ASN A 624 -12.12 4.27 32.66
N ASP A 625 -12.24 4.56 33.95
CA ASP A 625 -13.23 3.92 34.83
C ASP A 625 -14.69 4.33 34.57
N ASP A 626 -14.90 5.34 33.73
CA ASP A 626 -16.19 5.83 33.27
C ASP A 626 -16.59 5.29 31.90
N SER A 627 -15.84 4.33 31.38
CA SER A 627 -16.06 3.73 30.06
C SER A 627 -17.49 3.19 29.92
N CYS A 628 -18.12 3.48 28.79
CA CYS A 628 -19.43 2.94 28.41
C CYS A 628 -19.33 1.43 28.21
N VAL A 629 -19.74 0.64 29.20
CA VAL A 629 -19.75 -0.83 29.13
C VAL A 629 -21.09 -1.31 28.60
N ILE A 630 -21.03 -2.05 27.48
CA ILE A 630 -22.22 -2.51 26.78
C ILE A 630 -22.13 -4.03 26.56
N ARG A 631 -23.23 -4.72 26.88
CA ARG A 631 -23.43 -6.10 26.49
C ARG A 631 -24.31 -6.16 25.25
N VAL A 632 -23.82 -6.84 24.21
CA VAL A 632 -24.53 -7.06 22.94
C VAL A 632 -24.80 -8.55 22.80
N GLY A 633 -25.97 -8.94 22.34
CA GLY A 633 -26.26 -10.36 22.12
C GLY A 633 -27.50 -10.64 21.30
N ASP A 634 -27.55 -11.86 20.73
CA ASP A 634 -28.64 -12.39 19.93
C ASP A 634 -29.55 -13.35 20.72
N GLY A 635 -29.29 -13.52 22.01
CA GLY A 635 -29.96 -14.49 22.87
C GLY A 635 -29.17 -15.78 23.08
N LYS A 636 -28.33 -16.20 22.11
CA LYS A 636 -27.44 -17.37 22.19
C LYS A 636 -26.02 -16.99 22.53
N TYR A 637 -25.45 -16.04 21.80
CA TYR A 637 -24.10 -15.53 21.97
C TYR A 637 -24.14 -14.08 22.46
N SER A 638 -23.10 -13.69 23.19
CA SER A 638 -22.99 -12.33 23.69
C SER A 638 -21.56 -11.83 23.70
N LEU A 639 -21.42 -10.51 23.45
CA LEU A 639 -20.20 -9.74 23.47
C LEU A 639 -20.27 -8.71 24.59
N LEU A 640 -19.24 -8.61 25.40
CA LEU A 640 -19.05 -7.53 26.37
C LEU A 640 -17.98 -6.56 25.87
N LEU A 641 -18.37 -5.32 25.62
CA LEU A 641 -17.49 -4.20 25.27
C LEU A 641 -17.25 -3.39 26.54
N THR A 642 -16.01 -3.17 26.88
CA THR A 642 -15.60 -2.58 28.17
C THR A 642 -14.84 -1.27 28.05
N GLY A 643 -14.41 -0.90 26.82
CA GLY A 643 -13.47 0.20 26.65
C GLY A 643 -12.21 0.00 27.48
N ASP A 644 -11.80 1.03 28.19
CA ASP A 644 -10.60 1.03 29.02
C ASP A 644 -10.88 0.91 30.53
N LEU A 645 -11.98 0.23 30.88
CA LEU A 645 -12.38 0.05 32.28
C LEU A 645 -11.25 -0.54 33.13
N GLU A 646 -10.94 0.11 34.24
CA GLU A 646 -9.92 -0.31 35.17
C GLU A 646 -10.51 -1.00 36.41
N MET A 647 -9.65 -1.42 37.32
CA MET A 647 -10.00 -2.20 38.55
C MET A 647 -11.11 -1.55 39.39
N ARG A 648 -11.16 -0.22 39.52
CA ARG A 648 -12.19 0.49 40.27
C ARG A 648 -13.54 0.37 39.61
N GLY A 649 -13.59 0.63 38.29
CA GLY A 649 -14.78 0.48 37.49
C GLY A 649 -15.24 -0.97 37.43
N GLU A 650 -14.33 -1.94 37.24
CA GLU A 650 -14.66 -3.39 37.29
C GLU A 650 -15.33 -3.78 38.62
N LYS A 651 -14.79 -3.32 39.74
CA LYS A 651 -15.37 -3.59 41.09
C LYS A 651 -16.77 -2.99 41.25
N ALA A 652 -16.96 -1.75 40.76
CA ALA A 652 -18.24 -1.08 40.80
C ALA A 652 -19.27 -1.75 39.86
N LEU A 653 -18.86 -2.14 38.68
CA LEU A 653 -19.66 -2.87 37.70
C LEU A 653 -20.11 -4.25 38.22
N ILE A 654 -19.21 -5.02 38.85
CA ILE A 654 -19.55 -6.29 39.48
C ILE A 654 -20.61 -6.10 40.60
N LYS A 655 -20.46 -5.04 41.40
CA LYS A 655 -21.41 -4.73 42.47
C LYS A 655 -22.80 -4.39 41.91
N SER A 656 -22.89 -3.69 40.80
CA SER A 656 -24.17 -3.22 40.23
C SER A 656 -24.84 -4.20 39.27
N SER A 657 -24.06 -5.00 38.50
CA SER A 657 -24.57 -5.70 37.33
C SER A 657 -24.06 -7.15 37.20
N ARG A 658 -23.60 -7.79 38.28
CA ARG A 658 -22.94 -9.13 38.25
C ARG A 658 -23.70 -10.18 37.44
N ALA A 659 -25.02 -10.26 37.61
CA ALA A 659 -25.85 -11.26 36.94
C ALA A 659 -25.93 -11.09 35.42
N LYS A 660 -25.61 -9.89 34.90
CA LYS A 660 -25.69 -9.51 33.48
C LYS A 660 -24.34 -9.54 32.76
N LEU A 661 -23.23 -9.80 33.47
CA LEU A 661 -21.88 -9.73 32.92
C LEU A 661 -21.50 -10.96 32.09
N ALA A 662 -22.12 -12.13 32.31
CA ALA A 662 -21.78 -13.35 31.62
C ALA A 662 -21.87 -13.14 30.11
N SER A 663 -20.76 -13.39 29.38
CA SER A 663 -20.66 -13.12 27.93
C SER A 663 -19.70 -14.10 27.27
N THR A 664 -20.04 -14.55 26.08
CA THR A 664 -19.24 -15.49 25.28
C THR A 664 -17.93 -14.87 24.82
N LEU A 665 -17.98 -13.61 24.39
CA LEU A 665 -16.84 -12.85 23.88
C LEU A 665 -16.59 -11.61 24.76
N LEU A 666 -15.33 -11.35 25.11
CA LEU A 666 -14.92 -10.19 25.90
C LEU A 666 -13.91 -9.34 25.10
N GLN A 667 -14.24 -8.06 24.87
CA GLN A 667 -13.21 -7.08 24.52
C GLN A 667 -12.38 -6.84 25.80
N VAL A 668 -11.09 -7.12 25.70
CA VAL A 668 -10.17 -7.01 26.84
C VAL A 668 -10.07 -5.57 27.31
N PRO A 669 -10.37 -5.27 28.59
CA PRO A 669 -10.32 -3.92 29.10
C PRO A 669 -8.91 -3.33 29.02
N HIS A 670 -8.84 -2.04 28.67
CA HIS A 670 -7.63 -1.21 28.70
C HIS A 670 -6.43 -1.88 28.01
N HIS A 671 -6.65 -2.43 26.83
CA HIS A 671 -5.62 -3.06 26.00
C HIS A 671 -4.80 -4.18 26.69
N GLY A 672 -5.34 -4.75 27.77
CA GLY A 672 -4.62 -5.72 28.61
C GLY A 672 -3.61 -5.10 29.58
N SER A 673 -3.89 -3.89 30.07
CA SER A 673 -3.11 -3.21 31.12
C SER A 673 -3.18 -3.95 32.44
N ASN A 674 -2.12 -3.88 33.27
CA ASN A 674 -2.11 -4.40 34.64
C ASN A 674 -3.17 -3.77 35.55
N THR A 675 -3.71 -2.61 35.19
CA THR A 675 -4.74 -1.90 35.95
C THR A 675 -6.13 -2.51 35.78
N SER A 676 -6.30 -3.47 34.87
CA SER A 676 -7.59 -4.06 34.46
C SER A 676 -7.59 -5.59 34.53
N SER A 677 -8.69 -6.19 34.07
CA SER A 677 -8.86 -7.65 33.92
C SER A 677 -8.63 -8.40 35.25
N THR A 678 -9.27 -7.90 36.31
CA THR A 678 -9.12 -8.51 37.66
C THR A 678 -9.71 -9.93 37.74
N PRO A 679 -9.17 -10.83 38.55
CA PRO A 679 -9.72 -12.18 38.67
C PRO A 679 -11.21 -12.23 39.06
N PRO A 680 -11.73 -11.35 39.96
CA PRO A 680 -13.18 -11.29 40.22
C PRO A 680 -13.99 -10.91 38.97
N PHE A 681 -13.48 -10.00 38.16
CA PHE A 681 -14.14 -9.58 36.92
C PHE A 681 -14.20 -10.75 35.90
N LEU A 682 -13.08 -11.43 35.65
CA LEU A 682 -13.04 -12.58 34.76
C LEU A 682 -13.96 -13.73 35.22
N ARG A 683 -14.04 -13.98 36.54
CA ARG A 683 -15.01 -14.95 37.09
C ARG A 683 -16.47 -14.53 36.95
N ALA A 684 -16.75 -13.23 36.89
CA ALA A 684 -18.11 -12.73 36.68
C ALA A 684 -18.53 -12.78 35.23
N VAL A 685 -17.62 -12.45 34.29
CA VAL A 685 -17.87 -12.46 32.85
C VAL A 685 -17.83 -13.88 32.26
N LYS A 686 -16.90 -14.72 32.69
CA LYS A 686 -16.68 -16.10 32.24
C LYS A 686 -16.63 -16.22 30.69
N PRO A 687 -15.81 -15.43 30.01
CA PRO A 687 -15.79 -15.47 28.56
C PRO A 687 -15.08 -16.74 28.06
N GLU A 688 -15.53 -17.25 26.91
CA GLU A 688 -14.84 -18.33 26.19
C GLU A 688 -13.66 -17.75 25.40
N LEU A 689 -13.85 -16.55 24.82
CA LEU A 689 -12.89 -15.84 24.00
C LEU A 689 -12.70 -14.41 24.50
N ALA A 690 -11.45 -14.00 24.55
CA ALA A 690 -11.05 -12.62 24.79
C ALA A 690 -10.21 -12.08 23.61
N PHE A 691 -10.54 -10.88 23.14
CA PHE A 691 -9.80 -10.23 22.08
C PHE A 691 -9.36 -8.81 22.48
N ALA A 692 -8.07 -8.51 22.23
CA ALA A 692 -7.43 -7.28 22.65
C ALA A 692 -6.96 -6.45 21.45
N SER A 693 -7.26 -5.15 21.45
CA SER A 693 -6.65 -4.19 20.52
C SER A 693 -5.31 -3.75 21.09
N VAL A 694 -4.21 -4.08 20.40
CA VAL A 694 -2.85 -3.85 20.91
C VAL A 694 -1.90 -3.48 19.77
N ALA A 695 -1.09 -2.45 19.98
CA ALA A 695 0.01 -2.14 19.07
C ALA A 695 1.22 -3.06 19.30
N ARG A 696 1.80 -3.66 18.24
CA ARG A 696 2.99 -4.52 18.34
C ARG A 696 4.15 -3.86 19.07
N TYR A 697 4.44 -2.62 18.73
CA TYR A 697 5.55 -1.86 19.30
C TYR A 697 5.02 -0.69 20.11
N ASN A 698 4.44 -0.99 21.29
CA ASN A 698 3.93 0.04 22.19
C ASN A 698 4.90 0.31 23.35
N GLN A 699 4.93 1.56 23.83
CA GLN A 699 5.82 2.00 24.90
C GLN A 699 5.39 1.52 26.29
N TRP A 700 4.15 1.07 26.45
CA TRP A 700 3.57 0.62 27.70
C TRP A 700 3.74 -0.89 27.92
N HIS A 701 4.36 -1.60 26.96
CA HIS A 701 4.55 -3.05 26.97
C HIS A 701 3.23 -3.83 27.16
N LEU A 702 2.17 -3.37 26.48
CA LEU A 702 0.88 -4.06 26.49
C LEU A 702 0.85 -5.16 25.41
N PRO A 703 0.13 -6.26 25.63
CA PRO A 703 -0.57 -6.64 26.84
C PRO A 703 0.42 -7.04 27.96
N ALA A 704 0.09 -6.71 29.20
CA ALA A 704 0.94 -7.07 30.33
C ALA A 704 0.95 -8.59 30.54
N ARG A 705 2.13 -9.20 30.73
CA ARG A 705 2.28 -10.66 30.93
C ARG A 705 1.40 -11.22 32.08
N LYS A 706 1.27 -10.47 33.17
CA LYS A 706 0.38 -10.86 34.27
C LYS A 706 -1.09 -10.96 33.84
N VAL A 707 -1.52 -10.12 32.92
CA VAL A 707 -2.90 -10.13 32.40
C VAL A 707 -3.11 -11.32 31.48
N THR A 708 -2.26 -11.54 30.49
CA THR A 708 -2.36 -12.70 29.59
C THR A 708 -2.34 -14.03 30.37
N GLN A 709 -1.51 -14.14 31.40
CA GLN A 709 -1.48 -15.31 32.31
C GLN A 709 -2.79 -15.50 33.09
N ARG A 710 -3.52 -14.42 33.46
CA ARG A 710 -4.84 -14.54 34.09
C ARG A 710 -5.86 -15.19 33.17
N TYR A 711 -5.88 -14.79 31.87
CA TYR A 711 -6.76 -15.39 30.89
C TYR A 711 -6.42 -16.86 30.67
N GLN A 712 -5.14 -17.19 30.49
CA GLN A 712 -4.67 -18.58 30.35
C GLN A 712 -5.04 -19.47 31.51
N LYS A 713 -4.86 -18.99 32.76
CA LYS A 713 -5.22 -19.73 34.01
C LYS A 713 -6.73 -19.98 34.12
N ASN A 714 -7.55 -19.19 33.46
CA ASN A 714 -9.01 -19.39 33.46
C ASN A 714 -9.49 -20.11 32.18
N ASN A 715 -8.57 -20.68 31.36
CA ASN A 715 -8.85 -21.38 30.08
C ASN A 715 -9.60 -20.51 29.08
N ILE A 716 -9.38 -19.19 29.10
CA ILE A 716 -9.98 -18.23 28.17
C ILE A 716 -9.06 -18.13 26.96
N ILE A 717 -9.59 -18.33 25.76
CA ILE A 717 -8.85 -18.18 24.50
C ILE A 717 -8.48 -16.70 24.32
N TRP A 718 -7.18 -16.41 24.29
CA TRP A 718 -6.65 -15.07 24.04
C TRP A 718 -6.29 -14.87 22.57
N ARG A 719 -6.71 -13.74 21.98
CA ARG A 719 -6.28 -13.25 20.70
C ARG A 719 -6.01 -11.74 20.78
N ASP A 720 -5.02 -11.22 20.03
CA ASP A 720 -4.77 -9.79 19.96
C ASP A 720 -4.36 -9.35 18.54
N THR A 721 -4.60 -8.07 18.25
CA THR A 721 -4.36 -7.49 16.95
C THR A 721 -2.87 -7.34 16.61
N SER A 722 -1.99 -7.29 17.60
CA SER A 722 -0.54 -7.16 17.37
C SER A 722 0.08 -8.39 16.71
N VAL A 723 -0.54 -9.57 16.93
CA VAL A 723 -0.12 -10.86 16.37
C VAL A 723 -0.96 -11.22 15.16
N SER A 724 -2.29 -11.13 15.28
CA SER A 724 -3.22 -11.64 14.25
C SER A 724 -3.61 -10.60 13.19
N GLY A 725 -3.31 -9.30 13.40
CA GLY A 725 -3.96 -8.24 12.62
C GLY A 725 -5.43 -8.11 13.01
N GLN A 726 -6.30 -7.71 12.09
CA GLN A 726 -7.74 -7.71 12.30
C GLN A 726 -8.22 -9.05 12.84
N LEU A 727 -9.09 -9.01 13.85
CA LEU A 727 -9.75 -10.18 14.43
C LEU A 727 -11.24 -10.15 14.08
N SER A 728 -11.70 -11.18 13.41
CA SER A 728 -13.10 -11.32 12.95
C SER A 728 -13.76 -12.49 13.63
N VAL A 729 -14.88 -12.26 14.30
CA VAL A 729 -15.70 -13.30 14.92
C VAL A 729 -17.02 -13.37 14.18
N TYR A 730 -17.30 -14.53 13.59
CA TYR A 730 -18.52 -14.83 12.85
C TYR A 730 -19.44 -15.67 13.72
N PHE A 731 -20.68 -15.25 13.88
CA PHE A 731 -21.68 -15.95 14.65
C PHE A 731 -22.67 -16.64 13.70
N TYR A 732 -22.72 -17.97 13.78
CA TYR A 732 -23.61 -18.82 13.02
C TYR A 732 -24.73 -19.38 13.92
N SER A 733 -25.74 -19.98 13.31
CA SER A 733 -26.80 -20.64 14.05
C SER A 733 -26.29 -21.80 14.94
N ASP A 734 -25.23 -22.47 14.51
CA ASP A 734 -24.68 -23.68 15.13
C ASP A 734 -23.35 -23.48 15.87
N GLY A 735 -22.68 -22.32 15.70
CA GLY A 735 -21.36 -22.08 16.30
C GLY A 735 -20.85 -20.67 16.10
N LEU A 736 -19.63 -20.45 16.54
CA LEU A 736 -18.86 -19.25 16.24
C LEU A 736 -17.52 -19.61 15.58
N LYS A 737 -17.02 -18.76 14.69
CA LYS A 737 -15.73 -18.94 14.03
C LYS A 737 -14.90 -17.68 14.21
N ILE A 738 -13.62 -17.86 14.56
CA ILE A 738 -12.68 -16.77 14.74
C ILE A 738 -11.64 -16.83 13.64
N ASN A 739 -11.41 -15.70 12.98
CA ASN A 739 -10.39 -15.57 11.96
C ASN A 739 -9.49 -14.38 12.30
N GLY A 740 -8.17 -14.63 12.35
CA GLY A 740 -7.16 -13.57 12.33
C GLY A 740 -6.72 -13.29 10.90
N TYR A 741 -6.36 -12.05 10.64
CA TYR A 741 -5.95 -11.65 9.28
C TYR A 741 -4.72 -12.42 8.80
N ARG A 742 -3.69 -12.51 9.65
CA ARG A 742 -2.40 -13.16 9.32
C ARG A 742 -2.50 -14.67 9.15
N GLU A 743 -3.43 -15.31 9.87
CA GLU A 743 -3.51 -16.76 9.92
C GLU A 743 -4.55 -17.34 8.96
N GLN A 744 -5.75 -16.73 8.90
CA GLN A 744 -6.89 -17.32 8.18
C GLN A 744 -7.38 -16.46 7.01
N LEU A 745 -7.49 -15.13 7.17
CA LEU A 745 -8.07 -14.30 6.09
C LEU A 745 -7.10 -14.13 4.93
N THR A 746 -5.84 -13.78 5.21
CA THR A 746 -4.84 -13.56 4.15
C THR A 746 -3.45 -13.99 4.62
N PRO A 747 -3.21 -15.30 4.82
CA PRO A 747 -1.89 -15.78 5.20
C PRO A 747 -0.89 -15.53 4.07
N ARG A 748 0.25 -14.90 4.40
CA ARG A 748 1.35 -14.63 3.46
C ARG A 748 2.68 -14.87 4.16
N TRP A 749 3.64 -15.42 3.44
CA TRP A 749 4.97 -15.73 3.97
C TRP A 749 5.66 -14.51 4.61
N TYR A 750 5.48 -13.33 4.06
CA TYR A 750 6.07 -12.10 4.60
C TYR A 750 5.36 -11.55 5.84
N HIS A 751 4.18 -12.07 6.19
CA HIS A 751 3.49 -11.77 7.44
C HIS A 751 3.94 -12.66 8.60
N GLN A 752 4.52 -13.83 8.33
CA GLN A 752 4.81 -14.85 9.35
C GLN A 752 5.82 -14.41 10.41
N GLN A 753 6.68 -13.45 10.11
CA GLN A 753 7.60 -12.87 11.09
C GLN A 753 6.89 -12.35 12.35
N PHE A 754 5.62 -11.94 12.25
CA PHE A 754 4.82 -11.37 13.33
C PHE A 754 3.59 -12.22 13.70
N GLY A 755 3.40 -13.36 13.07
CA GLY A 755 2.28 -14.28 13.31
C GLY A 755 2.42 -15.13 14.59
N VAL A 756 1.42 -15.98 14.85
CA VAL A 756 1.33 -16.85 16.06
C VAL A 756 2.54 -17.78 16.23
N GLY A 757 3.30 -18.07 15.19
CA GLY A 757 4.56 -18.85 15.25
C GLY A 757 5.82 -18.01 15.16
N GLY A 758 5.71 -16.69 15.05
CA GLY A 758 6.86 -15.78 15.00
C GLY A 758 7.58 -15.67 16.34
N HIS A 759 8.88 -15.46 16.31
CA HIS A 759 9.70 -15.30 17.51
C HIS A 759 9.10 -14.20 18.41
N ASN A 760 8.62 -14.60 19.58
CA ASN A 760 8.24 -13.68 20.63
C ASN A 760 9.50 -12.99 21.16
N GLU A 761 9.62 -11.69 20.98
CA GLU A 761 10.59 -10.85 21.68
C GLU A 761 10.21 -10.71 23.15
#